data_0bc3fc354b8d660f087ddf67343667f0
#
_entry.id   0bc3fc354b8d660f087ddf67343667f0
#
_cell.length_a   1.000
_cell.length_b   1.000
_cell.length_c   1.000
_cell.angle_alpha   90.00
_cell.angle_beta   90.00
_cell.angle_gamma   90.00
#
_symmetry.space_group_name_H-M   'P 1'
#
loop_
_entity.id
_entity.type
_entity.pdbx_description
1 polymer ?
#
loop_
_entity_poly.entity_id
_entity_poly.type
_entity_poly.pdbx_seq_one_letter_code
_entity_poly.pdbx_strand_id
1 'polypeptide(L)'
;MPVDRKHSKPLVRVRQDPHRQDMPVGAVSSPTVAGIERESPRRRHRVYLICILLAAITFTVYLRALTNPFVNYDDQGYVVENSQVQQGLTLATLRWALTSTDATNWHPLTWLSHAADCQIFGLNPEGHHLTSVLLHVCNGVLLFLLLARVTGSVSKSVAVAALFAVHPINVESVAWIAERKNVLCMFFVLLTLGAYGWYARKPRVGRYLAVVGLFILALAAKPMAVTLPFALLLLDFWPLGRVSSSQTASEVFPVPRMRFGRLVLEKLPLVLLSAASCAVTLFAQKAAVATNEHVPLFVRLVNACYAYSMYVAKAFWPFGLASFYPYEGYRLSVWKFALCAFFLIAVTAWTWSKRARTYLPTGWFWFLGTLVPMIGLVQVGDQAMADRYAYLPMIGIFVMVVWGVADFAEKQQIDPRLLRGGAVVVLVMLSFLTWRQIGYWRSSRDLWTHALQVTKDNYMAEDYVGSALLVENYEATGQRHLDEALVHFQNAVRINPNDAISHLNLGADMHEHGQLREAIEQYQTVLTLTQDPHLVAKCFIDLGAAFQQLGEYAASEQYFREAQKMEPDNDVILLDLGKLAMARRARELAAAAAANPTPGAYLQVGQLQQAAGMIPDARQSYATALKLNPKFIEAQKALASVGAETPGPETPGPETH
;
A
#
# COMPACT_ATOMS: atom_id res chain seq x y z
N MET A 1 -53.35 1.33 -81.31
CA MET A 1 -53.53 0.25 -82.32
C MET A 1 -52.34 -0.68 -82.23
N PRO A 2 -52.53 -1.96 -82.37
CA PRO A 2 -53.31 -2.91 -81.55
C PRO A 2 -52.50 -4.14 -81.18
N VAL A 3 -53.19 -5.01 -80.49
CA VAL A 3 -53.41 -6.45 -80.51
C VAL A 3 -52.56 -7.28 -79.56
N ASP A 4 -53.09 -7.68 -78.44
CA ASP A 4 -53.75 -8.89 -78.06
C ASP A 4 -53.00 -10.19 -78.38
N ARG A 5 -52.75 -11.03 -77.35
CA ARG A 5 -53.10 -12.46 -77.31
C ARG A 5 -52.76 -13.09 -75.96
N LYS A 6 -53.90 -13.64 -75.42
CA LYS A 6 -53.98 -14.63 -74.35
C LYS A 6 -53.23 -15.92 -74.70
N HIS A 7 -52.62 -16.52 -73.69
CA HIS A 7 -52.44 -17.95 -73.61
C HIS A 7 -52.70 -18.48 -72.18
N SER A 8 -53.84 -19.21 -72.13
CA SER A 8 -54.27 -20.05 -71.00
C SER A 8 -53.36 -21.24 -70.84
N LYS A 9 -52.99 -21.62 -69.61
CA LYS A 9 -52.39 -22.89 -69.26
C LYS A 9 -53.41 -23.80 -68.57
N PRO A 10 -53.40 -25.13 -68.81
CA PRO A 10 -54.44 -26.04 -68.38
C PRO A 10 -54.26 -26.47 -66.89
N LEU A 11 -55.42 -26.73 -66.29
CA LEU A 11 -55.55 -27.32 -64.95
C LEU A 11 -55.05 -28.76 -64.96
N VAL A 12 -54.06 -29.07 -64.09
CA VAL A 12 -53.64 -30.43 -63.78
C VAL A 12 -54.53 -30.97 -62.64
N ARG A 13 -55.32 -31.97 -62.92
CA ARG A 13 -56.06 -32.76 -61.94
C ARG A 13 -55.07 -33.59 -61.09
N VAL A 14 -55.00 -33.34 -59.80
CA VAL A 14 -54.32 -34.19 -58.84
C VAL A 14 -55.27 -35.36 -58.48
N ARG A 15 -54.80 -36.57 -58.75
CA ARG A 15 -55.45 -37.84 -58.31
C ARG A 15 -55.33 -37.91 -56.78
N GLN A 16 -56.46 -38.14 -56.11
CA GLN A 16 -56.49 -38.51 -54.69
C GLN A 16 -56.07 -39.97 -54.54
N ASP A 17 -55.10 -40.23 -53.69
CA ASP A 17 -54.62 -41.53 -53.27
C ASP A 17 -55.35 -41.95 -51.96
N PRO A 18 -56.02 -43.06 -51.82
CA PRO A 18 -56.91 -43.37 -50.70
C PRO A 18 -56.25 -44.07 -49.50
N HIS A 19 -54.92 -44.02 -49.36
CA HIS A 19 -54.21 -44.63 -48.20
C HIS A 19 -53.30 -43.67 -47.47
N ARG A 20 -53.85 -42.65 -46.80
CA ARG A 20 -53.13 -41.94 -45.73
C ARG A 20 -53.85 -42.28 -44.41
N GLN A 21 -53.25 -43.20 -43.67
CA GLN A 21 -53.55 -43.44 -42.27
C GLN A 21 -53.31 -42.18 -41.44
N ASP A 22 -54.25 -41.82 -40.57
CA ASP A 22 -54.22 -40.73 -39.61
C ASP A 22 -53.03 -40.90 -38.65
N MET A 23 -52.01 -40.02 -38.75
CA MET A 23 -51.07 -39.85 -37.71
C MET A 23 -51.63 -38.86 -36.68
N PRO A 24 -51.50 -39.12 -35.36
CA PRO A 24 -52.05 -38.25 -34.35
C PRO A 24 -51.27 -36.92 -34.37
N VAL A 25 -52.03 -35.83 -34.34
CA VAL A 25 -51.49 -34.44 -34.18
C VAL A 25 -50.67 -34.40 -32.94
N GLY A 26 -49.34 -34.34 -33.10
CA GLY A 26 -48.36 -34.16 -32.01
C GLY A 26 -48.71 -32.91 -31.26
N ALA A 27 -48.94 -33.04 -29.97
CA ALA A 27 -49.07 -31.92 -29.03
C ALA A 27 -47.87 -30.98 -29.18
N VAL A 28 -48.14 -29.72 -29.51
CA VAL A 28 -47.17 -28.63 -29.43
C VAL A 28 -46.72 -28.56 -27.98
N SER A 29 -45.58 -29.15 -27.71
CA SER A 29 -44.93 -29.03 -26.42
C SER A 29 -44.59 -27.55 -26.20
N SER A 30 -45.30 -26.89 -25.29
CA SER A 30 -44.97 -25.60 -24.74
C SER A 30 -43.48 -25.62 -24.37
N PRO A 31 -42.71 -24.56 -24.65
CA PRO A 31 -41.31 -24.52 -24.24
C PRO A 31 -41.24 -24.64 -22.71
N THR A 32 -40.83 -25.82 -22.27
CA THR A 32 -40.55 -26.11 -20.87
C THR A 32 -39.59 -25.02 -20.41
N VAL A 33 -40.01 -24.21 -19.44
CA VAL A 33 -39.17 -23.28 -18.72
C VAL A 33 -37.94 -24.06 -18.30
N ALA A 34 -36.79 -23.77 -18.95
CA ALA A 34 -35.52 -24.40 -18.68
C ALA A 34 -35.27 -24.30 -17.18
N GLY A 35 -35.48 -25.41 -16.49
CA GLY A 35 -35.22 -25.53 -15.06
C GLY A 35 -33.81 -25.09 -14.80
N ILE A 36 -33.62 -24.31 -13.74
CA ILE A 36 -32.32 -24.04 -13.14
C ILE A 36 -31.70 -25.43 -12.89
N GLU A 37 -30.81 -25.88 -13.79
CA GLU A 37 -30.07 -27.12 -13.59
C GLU A 37 -29.31 -26.94 -12.27
N ARG A 38 -29.78 -27.67 -11.24
CA ARG A 38 -29.05 -27.78 -9.98
C ARG A 38 -27.70 -28.38 -10.33
N GLU A 39 -26.63 -27.63 -10.10
CA GLU A 39 -25.25 -28.11 -10.27
C GLU A 39 -25.12 -29.50 -9.67
N SER A 40 -24.54 -30.44 -10.43
CA SER A 40 -24.41 -31.83 -9.97
C SER A 40 -23.69 -31.85 -8.62
N PRO A 41 -24.07 -32.68 -7.66
CA PRO A 41 -23.44 -32.78 -6.35
C PRO A 41 -21.90 -32.94 -6.43
N ARG A 42 -21.44 -33.70 -7.46
CA ARG A 42 -19.98 -33.88 -7.73
C ARG A 42 -19.28 -32.58 -8.11
N ARG A 43 -19.91 -31.68 -8.88
CA ARG A 43 -19.33 -30.38 -9.25
C ARG A 43 -19.23 -29.47 -8.04
N ARG A 44 -20.25 -29.42 -7.19
CA ARG A 44 -20.25 -28.64 -5.95
C ARG A 44 -19.14 -29.12 -5.00
N HIS A 45 -19.03 -30.42 -4.77
CA HIS A 45 -18.01 -31.00 -3.92
C HIS A 45 -16.59 -30.65 -4.43
N ARG A 46 -16.35 -30.76 -5.73
CA ARG A 46 -15.08 -30.36 -6.36
C ARG A 46 -14.75 -28.88 -6.14
N VAL A 47 -15.72 -27.97 -6.27
CA VAL A 47 -15.53 -26.54 -6.04
C VAL A 47 -15.16 -26.27 -4.56
N TYR A 48 -15.85 -26.91 -3.60
CA TYR A 48 -15.53 -26.79 -2.18
C TYR A 48 -14.11 -27.28 -1.86
N LEU A 49 -13.70 -28.44 -2.38
CA LEU A 49 -12.36 -28.97 -2.19
C LEU A 49 -11.29 -28.00 -2.75
N ILE A 50 -11.54 -27.40 -3.91
CA ILE A 50 -10.64 -26.40 -4.50
C ILE A 50 -10.54 -25.15 -3.61
N CYS A 51 -11.66 -24.65 -3.07
CA CYS A 51 -11.65 -23.52 -2.15
C CYS A 51 -10.81 -23.80 -0.91
N ILE A 52 -11.00 -24.97 -0.29
CA ILE A 52 -10.25 -25.39 0.90
C ILE A 52 -8.76 -25.52 0.56
N LEU A 53 -8.41 -26.17 -0.54
CA LEU A 53 -7.03 -26.36 -0.96
C LEU A 53 -6.35 -25.03 -1.30
N LEU A 54 -7.03 -24.15 -2.04
CA LEU A 54 -6.52 -22.81 -2.35
C LEU A 54 -6.30 -21.98 -1.09
N ALA A 55 -7.26 -22.01 -0.16
CA ALA A 55 -7.14 -21.32 1.13
C ALA A 55 -5.96 -21.87 1.95
N ALA A 56 -5.83 -23.20 2.05
CA ALA A 56 -4.76 -23.84 2.80
C ALA A 56 -3.38 -23.54 2.22
N ILE A 57 -3.21 -23.65 0.89
CA ILE A 57 -1.93 -23.33 0.23
C ILE A 57 -1.58 -21.86 0.43
N THR A 58 -2.52 -20.94 0.20
CA THR A 58 -2.29 -19.50 0.37
C THR A 58 -1.88 -19.18 1.81
N PHE A 59 -2.62 -19.68 2.79
CA PHE A 59 -2.33 -19.47 4.20
C PHE A 59 -0.94 -20.02 4.56
N THR A 60 -0.60 -21.24 4.12
CA THR A 60 0.71 -21.88 4.41
C THR A 60 1.87 -21.08 3.81
N VAL A 61 1.74 -20.58 2.58
CA VAL A 61 2.79 -19.77 1.92
C VAL A 61 3.04 -18.47 2.69
N TYR A 62 1.98 -17.85 3.24
CA TYR A 62 2.07 -16.60 3.98
C TYR A 62 2.23 -16.78 5.50
N LEU A 63 2.28 -18.02 6.02
CA LEU A 63 2.41 -18.29 7.45
C LEU A 63 3.64 -17.60 8.07
N ARG A 64 4.73 -17.49 7.30
CA ARG A 64 5.94 -16.79 7.74
C ARG A 64 5.71 -15.29 8.02
N ALA A 65 4.74 -14.65 7.37
CA ALA A 65 4.45 -13.24 7.61
C ALA A 65 3.94 -12.97 9.04
N LEU A 66 3.32 -13.96 9.69
CA LEU A 66 2.79 -13.82 11.04
C LEU A 66 3.87 -13.55 12.09
N THR A 67 5.11 -13.97 11.84
CA THR A 67 6.24 -13.78 12.77
C THR A 67 7.04 -12.51 12.49
N ASN A 68 6.65 -11.71 11.51
CA ASN A 68 7.32 -10.45 11.21
C ASN A 68 6.89 -9.35 12.19
N PRO A 69 7.80 -8.46 12.64
CA PRO A 69 7.46 -7.29 13.44
C PRO A 69 6.82 -6.18 12.59
N PHE A 70 6.43 -5.08 13.24
CA PHE A 70 6.21 -3.81 12.56
C PHE A 70 7.51 -3.31 11.94
N VAL A 71 7.43 -2.71 10.76
CA VAL A 71 8.60 -2.16 10.06
C VAL A 71 8.60 -0.63 10.12
N ASN A 72 9.80 -0.03 10.14
CA ASN A 72 9.98 1.42 10.16
C ASN A 72 9.70 2.04 8.78
N TYR A 73 8.48 1.86 8.30
CA TYR A 73 8.02 2.48 7.06
C TYR A 73 6.77 3.30 7.38
N ASP A 74 5.58 2.78 7.18
CA ASP A 74 4.35 3.49 7.58
C ASP A 74 3.72 2.88 8.86
N ASP A 75 4.19 1.72 9.36
CA ASP A 75 3.52 0.98 10.43
C ASP A 75 3.44 1.77 11.74
N GLN A 76 4.46 2.64 12.01
CA GLN A 76 4.47 3.54 13.15
C GLN A 76 3.27 4.48 13.10
N GLY A 77 3.11 5.23 12.02
CA GLY A 77 2.02 6.21 11.87
C GLY A 77 0.64 5.57 11.70
N TYR A 78 0.57 4.32 11.19
CA TYR A 78 -0.70 3.62 11.03
C TYR A 78 -1.19 2.93 12.28
N VAL A 79 -0.28 2.40 13.13
CA VAL A 79 -0.64 1.55 14.27
C VAL A 79 0.12 1.92 15.54
N VAL A 80 1.47 1.89 15.51
CA VAL A 80 2.31 1.90 16.72
C VAL A 80 2.24 3.21 17.48
N GLU A 81 2.21 4.34 16.79
CA GLU A 81 2.16 5.70 17.37
C GLU A 81 0.78 6.35 17.24
N ASN A 82 -0.19 5.66 16.65
CA ASN A 82 -1.52 6.22 16.39
C ASN A 82 -2.47 5.98 17.56
N SER A 83 -2.49 6.93 18.50
CA SER A 83 -3.35 6.87 19.69
C SER A 83 -4.84 6.75 19.37
N GLN A 84 -5.32 7.27 18.23
CA GLN A 84 -6.72 7.16 17.82
C GLN A 84 -7.07 5.71 17.40
N VAL A 85 -6.15 5.05 16.69
CA VAL A 85 -6.32 3.65 16.27
C VAL A 85 -6.23 2.72 17.47
N GLN A 86 -5.31 2.99 18.41
CA GLN A 86 -5.11 2.18 19.62
C GLN A 86 -6.30 2.20 20.58
N GLN A 87 -7.16 3.22 20.55
CA GLN A 87 -8.40 3.26 21.33
C GLN A 87 -9.44 2.21 20.92
N GLY A 88 -9.19 1.45 19.83
CA GLY A 88 -10.12 0.47 19.31
C GLY A 88 -11.35 1.10 18.65
N LEU A 89 -12.42 0.29 18.49
CA LEU A 89 -13.66 0.70 17.83
C LEU A 89 -14.56 1.51 18.79
N THR A 90 -14.26 2.78 18.94
CA THR A 90 -15.05 3.74 19.71
C THR A 90 -15.82 4.70 18.80
N LEU A 91 -16.81 5.42 19.33
CA LEU A 91 -17.49 6.48 18.57
C LEU A 91 -16.54 7.63 18.23
N ALA A 92 -15.56 7.91 19.08
CA ALA A 92 -14.51 8.89 18.83
C ALA A 92 -13.64 8.45 17.64
N THR A 93 -13.14 7.20 17.66
CA THR A 93 -12.36 6.62 16.56
C THR A 93 -13.14 6.61 15.24
N LEU A 94 -14.44 6.28 15.27
CA LEU A 94 -15.29 6.32 14.07
C LEU A 94 -15.40 7.73 13.49
N ARG A 95 -15.64 8.75 14.34
CA ARG A 95 -15.72 10.16 13.91
C ARG A 95 -14.39 10.63 13.33
N TRP A 96 -13.29 10.34 14.04
CA TRP A 96 -11.95 10.65 13.57
C TRP A 96 -11.66 9.98 12.22
N ALA A 97 -11.86 8.67 12.07
CA ALA A 97 -11.60 7.94 10.83
C ALA A 97 -12.36 8.51 9.63
N LEU A 98 -13.60 9.01 9.82
CA LEU A 98 -14.40 9.60 8.74
C LEU A 98 -13.91 10.98 8.29
N THR A 99 -13.20 11.70 9.14
CA THR A 99 -12.76 13.09 8.89
C THR A 99 -11.23 13.23 8.74
N SER A 100 -10.46 12.25 9.23
CA SER A 100 -8.99 12.28 9.18
C SER A 100 -8.48 12.18 7.75
N THR A 101 -7.44 12.97 7.50
CA THR A 101 -6.58 12.89 6.32
C THR A 101 -5.15 12.50 6.70
N ASP A 102 -4.97 11.90 7.87
CA ASP A 102 -3.68 11.44 8.36
C ASP A 102 -3.01 10.49 7.36
N ALA A 103 -1.69 10.45 7.38
CA ALA A 103 -0.88 9.77 6.38
C ALA A 103 -1.24 10.20 4.93
N THR A 104 -1.67 11.44 4.73
CA THR A 104 -2.05 12.05 3.44
C THR A 104 -3.11 11.27 2.66
N ASN A 105 -3.96 10.51 3.35
CA ASN A 105 -4.97 9.65 2.72
C ASN A 105 -6.31 9.70 3.46
N TRP A 106 -7.41 9.66 2.70
CA TRP A 106 -8.74 9.42 3.25
C TRP A 106 -9.15 7.98 3.02
N HIS A 107 -9.02 7.13 4.05
CA HIS A 107 -9.37 5.70 3.99
C HIS A 107 -9.98 5.20 5.32
N PRO A 108 -11.16 5.71 5.67
CA PRO A 108 -11.78 5.47 6.98
C PRO A 108 -11.95 4.00 7.33
N LEU A 109 -12.25 3.15 6.36
CA LEU A 109 -12.45 1.72 6.61
C LEU A 109 -11.13 1.01 6.95
N THR A 110 -10.01 1.47 6.43
CA THR A 110 -8.69 0.96 6.79
C THR A 110 -8.33 1.33 8.23
N TRP A 111 -8.57 2.58 8.64
CA TRP A 111 -8.40 3.00 10.03
C TRP A 111 -9.22 2.15 10.99
N LEU A 112 -10.50 1.95 10.69
CA LEU A 112 -11.38 1.10 11.51
C LEU A 112 -10.93 -0.37 11.52
N SER A 113 -10.34 -0.88 10.44
CA SER A 113 -9.79 -2.23 10.41
C SER A 113 -8.57 -2.37 11.33
N HIS A 114 -7.68 -1.37 11.38
CA HIS A 114 -6.56 -1.37 12.33
C HIS A 114 -7.03 -1.17 13.76
N ALA A 115 -8.01 -0.29 14.00
CA ALA A 115 -8.61 -0.10 15.32
C ALA A 115 -9.26 -1.39 15.85
N ALA A 116 -9.92 -2.18 14.96
CA ALA A 116 -10.45 -3.48 15.34
C ALA A 116 -9.34 -4.46 15.77
N ASP A 117 -8.22 -4.48 15.03
CA ASP A 117 -7.08 -5.33 15.39
C ASP A 117 -6.44 -4.87 16.70
N CYS A 118 -6.26 -3.56 16.93
CA CYS A 118 -5.77 -3.03 18.20
C CYS A 118 -6.69 -3.44 19.37
N GLN A 119 -8.01 -3.43 19.17
CA GLN A 119 -8.96 -3.85 20.21
C GLN A 119 -8.85 -5.35 20.53
N ILE A 120 -8.53 -6.20 19.53
CA ILE A 120 -8.52 -7.66 19.69
C ILE A 120 -7.12 -8.17 20.11
N PHE A 121 -6.07 -7.60 19.52
CA PHE A 121 -4.70 -8.10 19.60
C PHE A 121 -3.74 -7.12 20.29
N GLY A 122 -4.19 -5.90 20.62
CA GLY A 122 -3.30 -4.82 21.06
C GLY A 122 -2.29 -4.45 19.98
N LEU A 123 -1.05 -4.23 20.39
CA LEU A 123 0.09 -3.96 19.49
C LEU A 123 0.87 -5.24 19.14
N ASN A 124 0.23 -6.41 19.20
CA ASN A 124 0.88 -7.66 18.75
C ASN A 124 0.84 -7.74 17.20
N PRO A 125 1.99 -7.63 16.48
CA PRO A 125 2.05 -7.63 15.02
C PRO A 125 1.50 -8.92 14.40
N GLU A 126 1.60 -10.07 15.10
CA GLU A 126 1.07 -11.36 14.63
C GLU A 126 -0.43 -11.27 14.31
N GLY A 127 -1.23 -10.62 15.18
CA GLY A 127 -2.67 -10.43 14.97
C GLY A 127 -2.98 -9.55 13.78
N HIS A 128 -2.22 -8.47 13.60
CA HIS A 128 -2.35 -7.58 12.45
C HIS A 128 -2.00 -8.27 11.13
N HIS A 129 -0.91 -9.06 11.11
CA HIS A 129 -0.56 -9.87 9.94
C HIS A 129 -1.62 -10.94 9.65
N LEU A 130 -2.15 -11.60 10.69
CA LEU A 130 -3.19 -12.63 10.53
C LEU A 130 -4.40 -12.06 9.78
N THR A 131 -4.87 -10.88 10.15
CA THR A 131 -6.00 -10.23 9.46
C THR A 131 -5.68 -9.96 7.98
N SER A 132 -4.47 -9.46 7.65
CA SER A 132 -4.05 -9.23 6.26
C SER A 132 -3.97 -10.53 5.45
N VAL A 133 -3.41 -11.58 6.03
CA VAL A 133 -3.30 -12.92 5.41
C VAL A 133 -4.67 -13.53 5.17
N LEU A 134 -5.58 -13.46 6.15
CA LEU A 134 -6.95 -13.96 5.99
C LEU A 134 -7.72 -13.20 4.90
N LEU A 135 -7.58 -11.88 4.82
CA LEU A 135 -8.17 -11.09 3.72
C LEU A 135 -7.60 -11.53 2.36
N HIS A 136 -6.29 -11.79 2.26
CA HIS A 136 -5.68 -12.28 1.03
C HIS A 136 -6.17 -13.67 0.63
N VAL A 137 -6.31 -14.58 1.58
CA VAL A 137 -6.91 -15.91 1.39
C VAL A 137 -8.34 -15.77 0.87
N CYS A 138 -9.16 -14.93 1.50
CA CYS A 138 -10.53 -14.65 1.06
C CYS A 138 -10.55 -14.07 -0.36
N ASN A 139 -9.64 -13.16 -0.69
CA ASN A 139 -9.52 -12.58 -2.03
C ASN A 139 -9.23 -13.64 -3.09
N GLY A 140 -8.29 -14.56 -2.83
CA GLY A 140 -7.99 -15.68 -3.73
C GLY A 140 -9.19 -16.60 -3.96
N VAL A 141 -9.89 -16.97 -2.88
CA VAL A 141 -11.09 -17.82 -2.97
C VAL A 141 -12.24 -17.10 -3.69
N LEU A 142 -12.50 -15.83 -3.37
CA LEU A 142 -13.53 -15.03 -4.05
C LEU A 142 -13.24 -14.88 -5.54
N LEU A 143 -11.98 -14.59 -5.91
CA LEU A 143 -11.56 -14.50 -7.31
C LEU A 143 -11.84 -15.81 -8.06
N PHE A 144 -11.46 -16.96 -7.47
CA PHE A 144 -11.77 -18.28 -8.03
C PHE A 144 -13.28 -18.47 -8.25
N LEU A 145 -14.07 -18.24 -7.21
CA LEU A 145 -15.53 -18.46 -7.26
C LEU A 145 -16.20 -17.56 -8.31
N LEU A 146 -15.82 -16.30 -8.37
CA LEU A 146 -16.35 -15.34 -9.34
C LEU A 146 -16.01 -15.75 -10.77
N LEU A 147 -14.75 -16.04 -11.06
CA LEU A 147 -14.34 -16.47 -12.41
C LEU A 147 -14.98 -17.81 -12.80
N ALA A 148 -14.97 -18.80 -11.91
CA ALA A 148 -15.58 -20.11 -12.18
C ALA A 148 -17.08 -20.00 -12.46
N ARG A 149 -17.79 -19.09 -11.76
CA ARG A 149 -19.21 -18.86 -11.93
C ARG A 149 -19.54 -18.19 -13.26
N VAL A 150 -18.77 -17.17 -13.67
CA VAL A 150 -19.10 -16.38 -14.87
C VAL A 150 -18.56 -17.00 -16.15
N THR A 151 -17.42 -17.73 -16.08
CA THR A 151 -16.81 -18.37 -17.27
C THR A 151 -17.18 -19.84 -17.43
N GLY A 152 -17.70 -20.49 -16.38
CA GLY A 152 -17.96 -21.94 -16.36
C GLY A 152 -16.72 -22.83 -16.32
N SER A 153 -15.52 -22.25 -16.47
CA SER A 153 -14.24 -22.98 -16.55
C SER A 153 -13.56 -23.05 -15.20
N VAL A 154 -13.81 -24.13 -14.44
CA VAL A 154 -13.21 -24.33 -13.10
C VAL A 154 -11.69 -24.40 -13.18
N SER A 155 -11.12 -25.13 -14.16
CA SER A 155 -9.67 -25.31 -14.27
C SER A 155 -8.91 -24.01 -14.59
N LYS A 156 -9.41 -23.21 -15.52
CA LYS A 156 -8.79 -21.91 -15.86
C LYS A 156 -8.93 -20.93 -14.68
N SER A 157 -10.09 -20.93 -14.03
CA SER A 157 -10.37 -20.03 -12.91
C SER A 157 -9.49 -20.32 -11.68
N VAL A 158 -9.28 -21.60 -11.34
CA VAL A 158 -8.38 -21.96 -10.24
C VAL A 158 -6.93 -21.62 -10.57
N ALA A 159 -6.50 -21.75 -11.82
CA ALA A 159 -5.15 -21.39 -12.22
C ALA A 159 -4.89 -19.87 -12.06
N VAL A 160 -5.85 -19.02 -12.49
CA VAL A 160 -5.74 -17.55 -12.26
C VAL A 160 -5.71 -17.22 -10.77
N ALA A 161 -6.62 -17.82 -9.99
CA ALA A 161 -6.69 -17.54 -8.56
C ALA A 161 -5.44 -18.05 -7.80
N ALA A 162 -4.88 -19.19 -8.21
CA ALA A 162 -3.65 -19.71 -7.63
C ALA A 162 -2.44 -18.83 -7.99
N LEU A 163 -2.30 -18.38 -9.26
CA LEU A 163 -1.29 -17.41 -9.63
C LEU A 163 -1.42 -16.13 -8.79
N PHE A 164 -2.62 -15.57 -8.66
CA PHE A 164 -2.87 -14.41 -7.82
C PHE A 164 -2.47 -14.67 -6.36
N ALA A 165 -2.84 -15.83 -5.81
CA ALA A 165 -2.63 -16.15 -4.40
C ALA A 165 -1.14 -16.33 -4.02
N VAL A 166 -0.32 -16.87 -4.94
CA VAL A 166 1.08 -17.22 -4.62
C VAL A 166 2.12 -16.44 -5.44
N HIS A 167 1.73 -15.35 -6.10
CA HIS A 167 2.69 -14.56 -6.87
C HIS A 167 3.51 -13.63 -5.96
N PRO A 168 4.86 -13.60 -6.06
CA PRO A 168 5.70 -12.80 -5.17
C PRO A 168 5.41 -11.29 -5.18
N ILE A 169 4.91 -10.75 -6.29
CA ILE A 169 4.58 -9.33 -6.42
C ILE A 169 3.48 -8.88 -5.44
N ASN A 170 2.70 -9.81 -4.90
CA ASN A 170 1.64 -9.53 -3.95
C ASN A 170 2.12 -9.48 -2.49
N VAL A 171 3.40 -9.82 -2.23
CA VAL A 171 3.95 -9.88 -0.87
C VAL A 171 3.88 -8.52 -0.18
N GLU A 172 4.25 -7.44 -0.86
CA GLU A 172 4.19 -6.09 -0.30
C GLU A 172 2.78 -5.73 0.19
N SER A 173 1.74 -6.09 -0.56
CA SER A 173 0.34 -5.84 -0.17
C SER A 173 -0.16 -6.66 1.01
N VAL A 174 0.50 -7.78 1.34
CA VAL A 174 0.02 -8.74 2.37
C VAL A 174 0.91 -8.74 3.61
N ALA A 175 2.23 -8.69 3.42
CA ALA A 175 3.21 -8.75 4.49
C ALA A 175 3.49 -7.38 5.15
N TRP A 176 3.15 -6.27 4.50
CA TRP A 176 3.24 -4.95 5.08
C TRP A 176 1.92 -4.56 5.75
N ILE A 177 1.95 -4.33 7.06
CA ILE A 177 0.74 -4.07 7.86
C ILE A 177 0.01 -2.81 7.40
N ALA A 178 0.71 -1.71 7.16
CA ALA A 178 0.12 -0.45 6.66
C ALA A 178 -0.55 -0.60 5.28
N GLU A 179 -0.17 -1.59 4.47
CA GLU A 179 -0.83 -1.90 3.19
C GLU A 179 -2.09 -2.79 3.33
N ARG A 180 -2.60 -2.97 4.55
CA ARG A 180 -3.94 -3.51 4.81
C ARG A 180 -4.99 -2.93 3.87
N LYS A 181 -4.86 -1.65 3.58
CA LYS A 181 -5.69 -0.90 2.63
C LYS A 181 -5.85 -1.60 1.27
N ASN A 182 -4.81 -2.30 0.77
CA ASN A 182 -4.87 -3.01 -0.51
C ASN A 182 -5.73 -4.27 -0.44
N VAL A 183 -5.44 -5.15 0.52
CA VAL A 183 -6.16 -6.43 0.65
C VAL A 183 -7.62 -6.22 1.05
N LEU A 184 -7.90 -5.21 1.87
CA LEU A 184 -9.25 -4.82 2.28
C LEU A 184 -10.04 -4.21 1.13
N CYS A 185 -9.44 -3.28 0.37
CA CYS A 185 -10.04 -2.71 -0.83
C CYS A 185 -10.38 -3.80 -1.84
N MET A 186 -9.44 -4.72 -2.12
CA MET A 186 -9.65 -5.83 -3.04
C MET A 186 -10.79 -6.74 -2.61
N PHE A 187 -10.94 -7.01 -1.32
CA PHE A 187 -12.06 -7.79 -0.79
C PHE A 187 -13.41 -7.16 -1.19
N PHE A 188 -13.57 -5.85 -0.97
CA PHE A 188 -14.80 -5.15 -1.37
C PHE A 188 -14.93 -4.99 -2.88
N VAL A 189 -13.84 -4.84 -3.64
CA VAL A 189 -13.86 -4.88 -5.10
C VAL A 189 -14.43 -6.21 -5.59
N LEU A 190 -13.93 -7.34 -5.10
CA LEU A 190 -14.43 -8.67 -5.50
C LEU A 190 -15.89 -8.89 -5.11
N LEU A 191 -16.30 -8.43 -3.93
CA LEU A 191 -17.72 -8.46 -3.54
C LEU A 191 -18.57 -7.58 -4.46
N THR A 192 -18.08 -6.40 -4.86
CA THR A 192 -18.76 -5.52 -5.83
C THR A 192 -18.91 -6.20 -7.19
N LEU A 193 -17.86 -6.89 -7.69
CA LEU A 193 -17.93 -7.67 -8.93
C LEU A 193 -18.97 -8.78 -8.83
N GLY A 194 -19.05 -9.46 -7.69
CA GLY A 194 -20.05 -10.50 -7.40
C GLY A 194 -21.47 -9.93 -7.38
N ALA A 195 -21.69 -8.82 -6.69
CA ALA A 195 -22.96 -8.10 -6.63
C ALA A 195 -23.37 -7.59 -8.03
N TYR A 196 -22.39 -7.12 -8.82
CA TYR A 196 -22.64 -6.69 -10.18
C TYR A 196 -23.07 -7.85 -11.08
N GLY A 197 -22.44 -9.02 -11.01
CA GLY A 197 -22.89 -10.22 -11.71
C GLY A 197 -24.32 -10.64 -11.29
N TRP A 198 -24.65 -10.50 -9.99
CA TRP A 198 -26.00 -10.76 -9.48
C TRP A 198 -27.02 -9.76 -10.01
N TYR A 199 -26.67 -8.47 -10.07
CA TYR A 199 -27.47 -7.42 -10.69
C TYR A 199 -27.65 -7.67 -12.19
N ALA A 200 -26.57 -7.94 -12.92
CA ALA A 200 -26.57 -8.15 -14.35
C ALA A 200 -27.53 -9.27 -14.82
N ARG A 201 -27.70 -10.34 -14.01
CA ARG A 201 -28.64 -11.43 -14.32
C ARG A 201 -30.13 -11.04 -14.23
N LYS A 202 -30.47 -10.21 -13.27
CA LYS A 202 -31.84 -9.70 -13.06
C LYS A 202 -31.75 -8.28 -12.52
N PRO A 203 -31.70 -7.26 -13.38
CA PRO A 203 -31.60 -5.87 -12.97
C PRO A 203 -32.77 -5.47 -12.06
N ARG A 204 -32.45 -5.10 -10.81
CA ARG A 204 -33.38 -4.60 -9.81
C ARG A 204 -32.67 -3.53 -8.97
N VAL A 205 -33.40 -2.50 -8.54
CA VAL A 205 -32.85 -1.40 -7.75
C VAL A 205 -32.09 -1.89 -6.50
N GLY A 206 -32.68 -2.77 -5.69
CA GLY A 206 -32.02 -3.29 -4.49
C GLY A 206 -30.69 -4.00 -4.76
N ARG A 207 -30.56 -4.72 -5.92
CA ARG A 207 -29.28 -5.33 -6.31
C ARG A 207 -28.25 -4.29 -6.75
N TYR A 208 -28.72 -3.23 -7.42
CA TYR A 208 -27.85 -2.13 -7.81
C TYR A 208 -27.36 -1.36 -6.59
N LEU A 209 -28.23 -1.12 -5.59
CA LEU A 209 -27.83 -0.51 -4.32
C LEU A 209 -26.77 -1.33 -3.57
N ALA A 210 -26.82 -2.67 -3.66
CA ALA A 210 -25.75 -3.52 -3.12
C ALA A 210 -24.43 -3.30 -3.87
N VAL A 211 -24.44 -3.13 -5.21
CA VAL A 211 -23.22 -2.75 -5.97
C VAL A 211 -22.68 -1.42 -5.50
N VAL A 212 -23.54 -0.41 -5.37
CA VAL A 212 -23.15 0.94 -4.92
C VAL A 212 -22.58 0.90 -3.50
N GLY A 213 -23.24 0.22 -2.56
CA GLY A 213 -22.81 0.14 -1.16
C GLY A 213 -21.44 -0.55 -1.01
N LEU A 214 -21.23 -1.68 -1.70
CA LEU A 214 -19.95 -2.38 -1.68
C LEU A 214 -18.83 -1.57 -2.36
N PHE A 215 -19.17 -0.82 -3.41
CA PHE A 215 -18.22 0.07 -4.07
C PHE A 215 -17.81 1.24 -3.16
N ILE A 216 -18.75 1.83 -2.41
CA ILE A 216 -18.43 2.85 -1.39
C ILE A 216 -17.46 2.27 -0.35
N LEU A 217 -17.67 1.04 0.12
CA LEU A 217 -16.75 0.38 1.06
C LEU A 217 -15.36 0.15 0.44
N ALA A 218 -15.29 -0.20 -0.84
CA ALA A 218 -14.02 -0.32 -1.55
C ALA A 218 -13.27 1.03 -1.62
N LEU A 219 -13.96 2.12 -1.95
CA LEU A 219 -13.39 3.48 -1.98
C LEU A 219 -12.97 3.95 -0.59
N ALA A 220 -13.75 3.62 0.45
CA ALA A 220 -13.44 3.93 1.83
C ALA A 220 -12.26 3.12 2.40
N ALA A 221 -11.90 1.99 1.77
CA ALA A 221 -10.69 1.23 2.10
C ALA A 221 -9.46 1.79 1.38
N LYS A 222 -9.54 2.06 0.08
CA LYS A 222 -8.45 2.67 -0.71
C LYS A 222 -9.00 3.34 -1.98
N PRO A 223 -8.62 4.59 -2.28
CA PRO A 223 -9.12 5.31 -3.47
C PRO A 223 -8.80 4.64 -4.81
N MET A 224 -7.84 3.72 -4.88
CA MET A 224 -7.50 3.03 -6.15
C MET A 224 -8.69 2.32 -6.81
N ALA A 225 -9.76 2.03 -6.06
CA ALA A 225 -10.98 1.44 -6.59
C ALA A 225 -11.74 2.36 -7.57
N VAL A 226 -11.36 3.63 -7.77
CA VAL A 226 -12.00 4.60 -8.69
C VAL A 226 -12.09 4.10 -10.14
N THR A 227 -11.25 3.14 -10.53
CA THR A 227 -11.25 2.52 -11.86
C THR A 227 -12.31 1.42 -12.02
N LEU A 228 -13.00 1.03 -10.95
CA LEU A 228 -13.95 -0.09 -10.98
C LEU A 228 -15.11 0.09 -11.98
N PRO A 229 -15.69 1.30 -12.18
CA PRO A 229 -16.72 1.49 -13.22
C PRO A 229 -16.22 1.12 -14.63
N PHE A 230 -14.97 1.42 -14.96
CA PHE A 230 -14.33 1.00 -16.20
C PHE A 230 -14.12 -0.53 -16.24
N ALA A 231 -13.65 -1.13 -15.15
CA ALA A 231 -13.50 -2.58 -15.04
C ALA A 231 -14.84 -3.32 -15.22
N LEU A 232 -15.94 -2.78 -14.69
CA LEU A 232 -17.28 -3.32 -14.89
C LEU A 232 -17.72 -3.25 -16.36
N LEU A 233 -17.36 -2.20 -17.10
CA LEU A 233 -17.61 -2.15 -18.55
C LEU A 233 -16.82 -3.21 -19.31
N LEU A 234 -15.56 -3.48 -18.93
CA LEU A 234 -14.78 -4.56 -19.52
C LEU A 234 -15.43 -5.93 -19.26
N LEU A 235 -15.95 -6.15 -18.04
CA LEU A 235 -16.68 -7.37 -17.72
C LEU A 235 -17.98 -7.54 -18.54
N ASP A 236 -18.63 -6.45 -18.95
CA ASP A 236 -19.78 -6.50 -19.83
C ASP A 236 -19.43 -7.04 -21.23
N PHE A 237 -18.16 -6.87 -21.69
CA PHE A 237 -17.67 -7.51 -22.91
C PHE A 237 -17.32 -8.97 -22.66
N TRP A 238 -16.46 -9.22 -21.69
CA TRP A 238 -16.07 -10.56 -21.26
C TRP A 238 -15.81 -10.54 -19.75
N PRO A 239 -16.28 -11.56 -19.02
CA PRO A 239 -16.95 -12.80 -19.48
C PRO A 239 -18.48 -12.71 -19.56
N LEU A 240 -19.13 -11.58 -19.22
CA LEU A 240 -20.59 -11.51 -19.14
C LEU A 240 -21.28 -11.50 -20.51
N GLY A 241 -20.67 -10.97 -21.57
CA GLY A 241 -21.25 -10.92 -22.91
C GLY A 241 -22.54 -10.10 -23.00
N ARG A 242 -22.67 -9.00 -22.21
CA ARG A 242 -23.88 -8.14 -22.16
C ARG A 242 -24.02 -7.20 -23.36
N VAL A 243 -22.96 -6.98 -24.12
CA VAL A 243 -22.98 -6.07 -25.29
C VAL A 243 -23.72 -6.73 -26.44
N SER A 244 -24.75 -6.07 -26.97
CA SER A 244 -25.64 -6.63 -27.99
C SER A 244 -24.96 -7.01 -29.32
N SER A 245 -23.78 -6.43 -29.62
CA SER A 245 -22.96 -6.75 -30.80
C SER A 245 -22.00 -7.94 -30.58
N SER A 246 -21.89 -8.44 -29.37
CA SER A 246 -20.99 -9.57 -29.05
C SER A 246 -21.61 -10.91 -29.52
N GLN A 247 -20.85 -11.68 -30.29
CA GLN A 247 -21.24 -13.06 -30.69
C GLN A 247 -21.00 -14.07 -29.56
N THR A 248 -20.30 -13.69 -28.49
CA THR A 248 -19.94 -14.55 -27.36
C THR A 248 -20.93 -14.39 -26.20
N ALA A 249 -22.15 -14.93 -26.35
CA ALA A 249 -23.02 -15.07 -25.18
C ALA A 249 -22.51 -16.21 -24.31
N SER A 250 -22.30 -15.95 -23.00
CA SER A 250 -22.06 -17.04 -22.07
C SER A 250 -23.33 -17.87 -21.88
N GLU A 251 -23.38 -19.07 -22.42
CA GLU A 251 -24.45 -20.02 -22.15
C GLU A 251 -24.50 -20.37 -20.65
N VAL A 252 -23.36 -20.31 -19.99
CA VAL A 252 -23.17 -20.68 -18.57
C VAL A 252 -23.71 -19.62 -17.61
N PHE A 253 -23.63 -18.33 -17.97
CA PHE A 253 -24.08 -17.22 -17.13
C PHE A 253 -25.04 -16.32 -17.92
N PRO A 254 -26.30 -16.71 -18.06
CA PRO A 254 -27.25 -15.96 -18.88
C PRO A 254 -27.55 -14.59 -18.29
N VAL A 255 -27.30 -13.55 -19.09
CA VAL A 255 -27.56 -12.15 -18.78
C VAL A 255 -28.25 -11.44 -19.94
N PRO A 256 -29.16 -10.49 -19.70
CA PRO A 256 -29.79 -9.73 -20.75
C PRO A 256 -28.75 -8.89 -21.53
N ARG A 257 -28.84 -8.94 -22.86
CA ARG A 257 -28.03 -8.12 -23.75
C ARG A 257 -28.55 -6.68 -23.78
N MET A 258 -27.67 -5.74 -23.80
CA MET A 258 -27.98 -4.31 -23.78
C MET A 258 -27.16 -3.54 -24.81
N ARG A 259 -27.68 -2.39 -25.28
CA ARG A 259 -26.90 -1.47 -26.10
C ARG A 259 -25.77 -0.87 -25.25
N PHE A 260 -24.60 -0.68 -25.84
CA PHE A 260 -23.40 -0.16 -25.15
C PHE A 260 -23.70 1.16 -24.41
N GLY A 261 -24.41 2.11 -25.02
CA GLY A 261 -24.77 3.36 -24.37
C GLY A 261 -25.57 3.20 -23.06
N ARG A 262 -26.46 2.18 -22.97
CA ARG A 262 -27.16 1.88 -21.72
C ARG A 262 -26.23 1.31 -20.65
N LEU A 263 -25.25 0.49 -21.05
CA LEU A 263 -24.24 -0.03 -20.13
C LEU A 263 -23.36 1.10 -19.56
N VAL A 264 -23.02 2.10 -20.38
CA VAL A 264 -22.31 3.30 -19.92
C VAL A 264 -23.15 4.12 -18.93
N LEU A 265 -24.42 4.39 -19.27
CA LEU A 265 -25.33 5.11 -18.38
C LEU A 265 -25.56 4.41 -17.04
N GLU A 266 -25.59 3.08 -17.05
CA GLU A 266 -25.69 2.25 -15.83
C GLU A 266 -24.52 2.48 -14.88
N LYS A 267 -23.31 2.82 -15.38
CA LYS A 267 -22.12 3.08 -14.55
C LYS A 267 -22.00 4.55 -14.13
N LEU A 268 -22.82 5.44 -14.66
CA LEU A 268 -22.71 6.88 -14.35
C LEU A 268 -22.75 7.20 -12.85
N PRO A 269 -23.65 6.62 -12.02
CA PRO A 269 -23.63 6.84 -10.57
C PRO A 269 -22.31 6.39 -9.91
N LEU A 270 -21.71 5.29 -10.39
CA LEU A 270 -20.41 4.82 -9.89
C LEU A 270 -19.27 5.75 -10.34
N VAL A 271 -19.32 6.27 -11.56
CA VAL A 271 -18.36 7.28 -12.06
C VAL A 271 -18.41 8.55 -11.22
N LEU A 272 -19.61 9.01 -10.84
CA LEU A 272 -19.78 10.17 -9.96
C LEU A 272 -19.17 9.92 -8.57
N LEU A 273 -19.36 8.73 -8.00
CA LEU A 273 -18.70 8.33 -6.74
C LEU A 273 -17.17 8.29 -6.88
N SER A 274 -16.66 7.78 -8.01
CA SER A 274 -15.23 7.80 -8.30
C SER A 274 -14.69 9.22 -8.38
N ALA A 275 -15.39 10.13 -9.06
CA ALA A 275 -15.01 11.55 -9.16
C ALA A 275 -15.00 12.24 -7.79
N ALA A 276 -16.01 11.97 -6.94
CA ALA A 276 -16.04 12.46 -5.56
C ALA A 276 -14.86 11.93 -4.74
N SER A 277 -14.55 10.63 -4.84
CA SER A 277 -13.38 10.03 -4.17
C SER A 277 -12.07 10.65 -4.66
N CYS A 278 -11.91 10.89 -5.97
CA CYS A 278 -10.74 11.60 -6.52
C CYS A 278 -10.61 13.01 -5.93
N ALA A 279 -11.71 13.76 -5.83
CA ALA A 279 -11.68 15.11 -5.26
C ALA A 279 -11.23 15.10 -3.79
N VAL A 280 -11.77 14.17 -2.98
CA VAL A 280 -11.35 13.99 -1.58
C VAL A 280 -9.87 13.59 -1.49
N THR A 281 -9.40 12.68 -2.34
CA THR A 281 -8.00 12.25 -2.38
C THR A 281 -7.06 13.39 -2.74
N LEU A 282 -7.38 14.18 -3.76
CA LEU A 282 -6.57 15.35 -4.15
C LEU A 282 -6.53 16.40 -3.03
N PHE A 283 -7.62 16.57 -2.29
CA PHE A 283 -7.64 17.45 -1.13
C PHE A 283 -6.72 16.92 -0.01
N ALA A 284 -6.83 15.63 0.32
CA ALA A 284 -6.01 14.98 1.36
C ALA A 284 -4.51 14.98 1.02
N GLN A 285 -4.18 14.85 -0.28
CA GLN A 285 -2.80 14.76 -0.77
C GLN A 285 -2.23 16.11 -1.26
N LYS A 286 -2.91 17.23 -0.98
CA LYS A 286 -2.52 18.53 -1.53
C LYS A 286 -1.06 18.90 -1.26
N ALA A 287 -0.57 18.64 -0.06
CA ALA A 287 0.84 18.90 0.31
C ALA A 287 1.81 18.00 -0.50
N ALA A 288 1.53 16.70 -0.58
CA ALA A 288 2.36 15.73 -1.30
C ALA A 288 2.35 15.93 -2.83
N VAL A 289 1.25 16.46 -3.40
CA VAL A 289 1.16 16.81 -4.81
C VAL A 289 1.95 18.08 -5.10
N ALA A 290 1.88 19.09 -4.23
CA ALA A 290 2.57 20.37 -4.40
C ALA A 290 4.10 20.21 -4.47
N THR A 291 4.69 19.30 -3.71
CA THR A 291 6.14 19.01 -3.76
C THR A 291 6.58 18.41 -5.10
N ASN A 292 5.67 17.77 -5.84
CA ASN A 292 5.93 17.08 -7.11
C ASN A 292 5.42 17.83 -8.35
N GLU A 293 4.88 19.05 -8.21
CA GLU A 293 4.41 19.87 -9.34
C GLU A 293 5.52 20.21 -10.36
N HIS A 294 6.77 20.12 -9.98
CA HIS A 294 7.91 20.43 -10.83
C HIS A 294 8.29 19.32 -11.83
N VAL A 295 7.70 18.10 -11.72
CA VAL A 295 7.98 17.03 -12.68
C VAL A 295 7.16 17.24 -13.97
N PRO A 296 7.80 17.56 -15.11
CA PRO A 296 7.09 17.80 -16.37
C PRO A 296 6.25 16.61 -16.81
N LEU A 297 5.08 16.87 -17.41
CA LEU A 297 4.17 15.81 -17.90
C LEU A 297 4.89 14.79 -18.80
N PHE A 298 5.82 15.25 -19.64
CA PHE A 298 6.58 14.35 -20.51
C PHE A 298 7.38 13.33 -19.70
N VAL A 299 8.05 13.75 -18.62
CA VAL A 299 8.84 12.86 -17.75
C VAL A 299 7.93 11.85 -17.04
N ARG A 300 6.74 12.30 -16.59
CA ARG A 300 5.72 11.39 -16.01
C ARG A 300 5.21 10.37 -17.02
N LEU A 301 5.01 10.75 -18.28
CA LEU A 301 4.64 9.81 -19.35
C LEU A 301 5.75 8.79 -19.65
N VAL A 302 7.01 9.23 -19.65
CA VAL A 302 8.17 8.35 -19.81
C VAL A 302 8.21 7.33 -18.69
N ASN A 303 8.06 7.77 -17.44
CA ASN A 303 8.00 6.88 -16.28
C ASN A 303 6.80 5.91 -16.35
N ALA A 304 5.62 6.39 -16.72
CA ALA A 304 4.44 5.54 -16.85
C ALA A 304 4.65 4.41 -17.87
N CYS A 305 5.21 4.71 -19.05
CA CYS A 305 5.54 3.69 -20.06
C CYS A 305 6.55 2.66 -19.52
N TYR A 306 7.57 3.14 -18.82
CA TYR A 306 8.55 2.26 -18.17
C TYR A 306 7.91 1.38 -17.11
N ALA A 307 7.14 1.95 -16.18
CA ALA A 307 6.48 1.23 -15.09
C ALA A 307 5.49 0.17 -15.62
N TYR A 308 4.64 0.47 -16.61
CA TYR A 308 3.77 -0.52 -17.25
C TYR A 308 4.58 -1.71 -17.80
N SER A 309 5.68 -1.44 -18.49
CA SER A 309 6.52 -2.49 -19.07
C SER A 309 7.20 -3.32 -17.98
N MET A 310 7.67 -2.68 -16.91
CA MET A 310 8.27 -3.36 -15.75
C MET A 310 7.27 -4.24 -15.01
N TYR A 311 6.01 -3.81 -14.82
CA TYR A 311 4.98 -4.67 -14.23
C TYR A 311 4.72 -5.92 -15.07
N VAL A 312 4.69 -5.80 -16.40
CA VAL A 312 4.57 -6.98 -17.27
C VAL A 312 5.82 -7.88 -17.11
N ALA A 313 7.03 -7.31 -17.10
CA ALA A 313 8.24 -8.08 -16.88
C ALA A 313 8.22 -8.82 -15.54
N LYS A 314 7.82 -8.14 -14.44
CA LYS A 314 7.72 -8.74 -13.09
C LYS A 314 6.60 -9.79 -12.99
N ALA A 315 5.56 -9.75 -13.82
CA ALA A 315 4.56 -10.81 -13.91
C ALA A 315 5.14 -12.17 -14.38
N PHE A 316 6.20 -12.15 -15.19
CA PHE A 316 6.84 -13.35 -15.70
C PHE A 316 8.19 -13.65 -15.03
N TRP A 317 8.86 -12.62 -14.52
CA TRP A 317 10.17 -12.69 -13.87
C TRP A 317 10.15 -11.91 -12.55
N PRO A 318 9.55 -12.47 -11.48
CA PRO A 318 9.34 -11.77 -10.21
C PRO A 318 10.58 -11.75 -9.31
N PHE A 319 11.70 -11.26 -9.84
CA PHE A 319 12.95 -11.06 -9.11
C PHE A 319 13.24 -9.57 -8.96
N GLY A 320 14.05 -9.22 -7.95
CA GLY A 320 14.39 -7.83 -7.66
C GLY A 320 13.17 -7.00 -7.28
N LEU A 321 12.24 -7.60 -6.50
CA LEU A 321 11.11 -6.91 -5.90
C LEU A 321 11.62 -6.10 -4.70
N ALA A 322 11.25 -4.80 -4.62
CA ALA A 322 11.73 -3.89 -3.61
C ALA A 322 10.58 -3.13 -2.93
N SER A 323 10.78 -2.72 -1.69
CA SER A 323 9.84 -1.86 -0.95
C SER A 323 9.71 -0.45 -1.55
N PHE A 324 10.78 0.02 -2.20
CA PHE A 324 10.80 1.32 -2.85
C PHE A 324 11.64 1.27 -4.13
N TYR A 325 11.11 1.85 -5.22
CA TYR A 325 11.80 2.02 -6.51
C TYR A 325 11.99 3.52 -6.73
N PRO A 326 13.23 4.04 -6.66
CA PRO A 326 13.49 5.45 -6.85
C PRO A 326 13.02 5.96 -8.20
N TYR A 327 12.54 7.21 -8.22
CA TYR A 327 12.12 7.86 -9.45
C TYR A 327 13.35 8.27 -10.29
N GLU A 328 13.65 7.50 -11.34
CA GLU A 328 14.78 7.81 -12.23
C GLU A 328 14.49 8.98 -13.18
N GLY A 329 13.25 9.37 -13.35
CA GLY A 329 12.69 10.47 -14.10
C GLY A 329 13.53 11.01 -15.26
N TYR A 330 14.41 11.94 -14.99
CA TYR A 330 15.27 12.56 -15.97
C TYR A 330 16.45 11.70 -16.45
N ARG A 331 16.76 10.60 -15.77
CA ARG A 331 17.88 9.68 -16.11
C ARG A 331 17.46 8.56 -17.06
N LEU A 332 16.16 8.40 -17.34
CA LEU A 332 15.68 7.40 -18.29
C LEU A 332 16.12 7.76 -19.71
N SER A 333 16.92 6.90 -20.32
CA SER A 333 17.40 7.13 -21.68
C SER A 333 16.25 7.07 -22.68
N VAL A 334 16.31 7.90 -23.72
CA VAL A 334 15.32 7.96 -24.80
C VAL A 334 15.07 6.59 -25.43
N TRP A 335 16.12 5.74 -25.51
CA TRP A 335 16.00 4.39 -26.05
C TRP A 335 15.19 3.46 -25.16
N LYS A 336 15.35 3.54 -23.84
CA LYS A 336 14.51 2.78 -22.89
C LYS A 336 13.04 3.16 -23.04
N PHE A 337 12.76 4.45 -23.11
CA PHE A 337 11.39 4.95 -23.34
C PHE A 337 10.83 4.45 -24.69
N ALA A 338 11.57 4.61 -25.79
CA ALA A 338 11.12 4.18 -27.12
C ALA A 338 10.82 2.66 -27.16
N LEU A 339 11.67 1.85 -26.52
CA LEU A 339 11.46 0.39 -26.41
C LEU A 339 10.20 0.05 -25.60
N CYS A 340 10.01 0.68 -24.44
CA CYS A 340 8.81 0.48 -23.61
C CYS A 340 7.54 0.93 -24.32
N ALA A 341 7.55 2.10 -24.94
CA ALA A 341 6.41 2.61 -25.71
C ALA A 341 6.07 1.69 -26.89
N PHE A 342 7.08 1.26 -27.66
CA PHE A 342 6.92 0.29 -28.75
C PHE A 342 6.33 -1.03 -28.23
N PHE A 343 6.84 -1.57 -27.12
CA PHE A 343 6.31 -2.78 -26.49
C PHE A 343 4.82 -2.65 -26.16
N LEU A 344 4.43 -1.56 -25.48
CA LEU A 344 3.03 -1.33 -25.08
C LEU A 344 2.12 -1.17 -26.31
N ILE A 345 2.56 -0.44 -27.33
CA ILE A 345 1.82 -0.28 -28.59
C ILE A 345 1.68 -1.63 -29.30
N ALA A 346 2.77 -2.41 -29.40
CA ALA A 346 2.77 -3.70 -30.05
C ALA A 346 1.82 -4.69 -29.37
N VAL A 347 1.86 -4.79 -28.02
CA VAL A 347 0.95 -5.67 -27.26
C VAL A 347 -0.50 -5.19 -27.40
N THR A 348 -0.76 -3.88 -27.37
CA THR A 348 -2.10 -3.32 -27.58
C THR A 348 -2.64 -3.64 -28.97
N ALA A 349 -1.82 -3.44 -30.01
CA ALA A 349 -2.20 -3.76 -31.40
C ALA A 349 -2.41 -5.28 -31.58
N TRP A 350 -1.56 -6.10 -30.98
CA TRP A 350 -1.69 -7.55 -31.01
C TRP A 350 -2.99 -8.02 -30.34
N THR A 351 -3.29 -7.57 -29.12
CA THR A 351 -4.53 -7.94 -28.41
C THR A 351 -5.75 -7.47 -29.19
N TRP A 352 -5.72 -6.28 -29.80
CA TRP A 352 -6.78 -5.75 -30.63
C TRP A 352 -6.96 -6.55 -31.92
N SER A 353 -5.87 -6.98 -32.57
CA SER A 353 -5.93 -7.84 -33.78
C SER A 353 -6.59 -9.20 -33.47
N LYS A 354 -6.45 -9.68 -32.24
CA LYS A 354 -7.03 -10.93 -31.73
C LYS A 354 -8.34 -10.72 -30.95
N ARG A 355 -9.05 -9.61 -31.15
CA ARG A 355 -10.27 -9.25 -30.40
C ARG A 355 -11.41 -10.25 -30.47
N ALA A 356 -11.40 -11.19 -31.41
CA ALA A 356 -12.32 -12.33 -31.43
C ALA A 356 -12.13 -13.23 -30.18
N ARG A 357 -10.91 -13.27 -29.61
CA ARG A 357 -10.59 -13.88 -28.32
C ARG A 357 -10.75 -12.83 -27.23
N THR A 358 -11.99 -12.55 -26.85
CA THR A 358 -12.39 -11.41 -26.03
C THR A 358 -11.65 -11.30 -24.68
N TYR A 359 -11.14 -12.41 -24.14
CA TYR A 359 -10.32 -12.40 -22.90
C TYR A 359 -8.98 -11.66 -23.06
N LEU A 360 -8.39 -11.62 -24.28
CA LEU A 360 -7.14 -10.92 -24.53
C LEU A 360 -7.28 -9.40 -24.37
N PRO A 361 -8.14 -8.70 -25.14
CA PRO A 361 -8.30 -7.27 -24.95
C PRO A 361 -8.89 -6.94 -23.57
N THR A 362 -9.80 -7.75 -23.02
CA THR A 362 -10.35 -7.52 -21.68
C THR A 362 -9.26 -7.57 -20.62
N GLY A 363 -8.40 -8.59 -20.62
CA GLY A 363 -7.30 -8.71 -19.66
C GLY A 363 -6.26 -7.59 -19.81
N TRP A 364 -5.91 -7.23 -21.06
CA TRP A 364 -4.97 -6.16 -21.33
C TRP A 364 -5.48 -4.80 -20.88
N PHE A 365 -6.70 -4.42 -21.26
CA PHE A 365 -7.29 -3.15 -20.84
C PHE A 365 -7.66 -3.13 -19.35
N TRP A 366 -7.96 -4.29 -18.74
CA TRP A 366 -8.05 -4.40 -17.28
C TRP A 366 -6.72 -4.00 -16.64
N PHE A 367 -5.60 -4.60 -17.06
CA PHE A 367 -4.27 -4.27 -16.55
C PHE A 367 -3.95 -2.78 -16.74
N LEU A 368 -4.08 -2.26 -17.95
CA LEU A 368 -3.79 -0.87 -18.22
C LEU A 368 -4.69 0.08 -17.43
N GLY A 369 -6.01 -0.13 -17.47
CA GLY A 369 -6.98 0.80 -16.91
C GLY A 369 -7.01 0.80 -15.38
N THR A 370 -6.86 -0.35 -14.73
CA THR A 370 -6.87 -0.42 -13.25
C THR A 370 -5.59 0.13 -12.63
N LEU A 371 -4.49 0.20 -13.39
CA LEU A 371 -3.22 0.78 -12.93
C LEU A 371 -3.13 2.31 -13.11
N VAL A 372 -4.01 2.92 -13.91
CA VAL A 372 -4.00 4.38 -14.22
C VAL A 372 -3.83 5.28 -12.98
N PRO A 373 -4.54 5.08 -11.85
CA PRO A 373 -4.41 5.96 -10.69
C PRO A 373 -3.03 5.91 -10.02
N MET A 374 -2.27 4.81 -10.24
CA MET A 374 -1.03 4.50 -9.53
C MET A 374 0.21 4.56 -10.42
N ILE A 375 0.04 4.83 -11.73
CA ILE A 375 1.14 4.75 -12.71
C ILE A 375 2.02 6.02 -12.74
N GLY A 376 1.72 7.02 -11.92
CA GLY A 376 2.50 8.25 -11.85
C GLY A 376 2.13 9.31 -12.89
N LEU A 377 0.95 9.23 -13.54
CA LEU A 377 0.42 10.34 -14.35
C LEU A 377 0.07 11.55 -13.47
N VAL A 378 -0.52 11.30 -12.30
CA VAL A 378 -0.53 12.24 -11.18
C VAL A 378 0.51 11.69 -10.20
N GLN A 379 1.64 12.39 -10.08
CA GLN A 379 2.73 11.95 -9.21
C GLN A 379 2.38 12.25 -7.76
N VAL A 380 2.40 11.22 -6.94
CA VAL A 380 2.28 11.30 -5.48
C VAL A 380 3.41 10.50 -4.88
N GLY A 381 4.28 11.17 -4.14
CA GLY A 381 5.52 10.58 -3.60
C GLY A 381 6.61 10.37 -4.68
N ASP A 382 7.78 9.89 -4.24
CA ASP A 382 9.03 9.86 -5.01
C ASP A 382 9.33 8.50 -5.64
N GLN A 383 8.36 7.57 -5.61
CA GLN A 383 8.53 6.25 -6.22
C GLN A 383 8.16 6.25 -7.71
N ALA A 384 8.98 5.59 -8.53
CA ALA A 384 8.70 5.33 -9.94
C ALA A 384 7.56 4.32 -10.14
N MET A 385 7.50 3.32 -9.26
CA MET A 385 6.51 2.25 -9.21
C MET A 385 6.52 1.61 -7.81
N ALA A 386 5.55 0.74 -7.51
CA ALA A 386 5.55 -0.06 -6.29
C ALA A 386 4.87 -1.41 -6.54
N ASP A 387 5.39 -2.50 -5.99
CA ASP A 387 4.85 -3.84 -6.23
C ASP A 387 3.39 -3.95 -5.76
N ARG A 388 3.03 -3.26 -4.67
CA ARG A 388 1.65 -3.16 -4.14
C ARG A 388 0.62 -2.60 -5.13
N TYR A 389 1.04 -1.82 -6.12
CA TYR A 389 0.12 -1.28 -7.14
C TYR A 389 -0.34 -2.33 -8.13
N ALA A 390 0.39 -3.43 -8.25
CA ALA A 390 0.08 -4.53 -9.16
C ALA A 390 -1.05 -5.46 -8.68
N TYR A 391 -1.47 -5.39 -7.41
CA TYR A 391 -2.38 -6.33 -6.77
C TYR A 391 -3.70 -6.56 -7.51
N LEU A 392 -4.40 -5.52 -7.93
CA LEU A 392 -5.61 -5.61 -8.75
C LEU A 392 -5.31 -5.78 -10.26
N PRO A 393 -4.37 -5.02 -10.86
CA PRO A 393 -4.10 -5.06 -12.29
C PRO A 393 -3.61 -6.42 -12.80
N MET A 394 -2.81 -7.15 -12.01
CA MET A 394 -2.24 -8.44 -12.42
C MET A 394 -3.27 -9.51 -12.77
N ILE A 395 -4.48 -9.41 -12.25
CA ILE A 395 -5.57 -10.35 -12.61
C ILE A 395 -5.80 -10.35 -14.11
N GLY A 396 -5.72 -9.18 -14.77
CA GLY A 396 -5.85 -9.08 -16.23
C GLY A 396 -4.78 -9.87 -16.97
N ILE A 397 -3.53 -9.75 -16.54
CA ILE A 397 -2.39 -10.49 -17.13
C ILE A 397 -2.55 -12.00 -16.88
N PHE A 398 -2.91 -12.40 -15.65
CA PHE A 398 -3.11 -13.84 -15.34
C PHE A 398 -4.25 -14.44 -16.15
N VAL A 399 -5.34 -13.71 -16.38
CA VAL A 399 -6.42 -14.12 -17.28
C VAL A 399 -5.88 -14.32 -18.70
N MET A 400 -5.16 -13.35 -19.26
CA MET A 400 -4.59 -13.47 -20.60
C MET A 400 -3.68 -14.69 -20.73
N VAL A 401 -2.80 -14.90 -19.77
CA VAL A 401 -1.83 -16.02 -19.77
C VAL A 401 -2.57 -17.36 -19.69
N VAL A 402 -3.44 -17.54 -18.69
CA VAL A 402 -4.09 -18.84 -18.45
C VAL A 402 -5.01 -19.23 -19.60
N TRP A 403 -5.85 -18.29 -20.09
CA TRP A 403 -6.71 -18.59 -21.25
C TRP A 403 -5.90 -18.74 -22.53
N GLY A 404 -4.85 -17.93 -22.74
CA GLY A 404 -3.97 -18.01 -23.90
C GLY A 404 -3.20 -19.34 -23.98
N VAL A 405 -2.63 -19.76 -22.84
CA VAL A 405 -1.94 -21.08 -22.74
C VAL A 405 -2.91 -22.22 -22.97
N ALA A 406 -4.13 -22.13 -22.43
CA ALA A 406 -5.15 -23.17 -22.65
C ALA A 406 -5.56 -23.28 -24.14
N ASP A 407 -5.81 -22.13 -24.80
CA ASP A 407 -6.13 -22.12 -26.24
C ASP A 407 -4.98 -22.61 -27.11
N PHE A 408 -3.73 -22.28 -26.73
CA PHE A 408 -2.54 -22.76 -27.41
C PHE A 408 -2.38 -24.27 -27.26
N ALA A 409 -2.53 -24.77 -26.02
CA ALA A 409 -2.42 -26.21 -25.74
C ALA A 409 -3.48 -27.03 -26.47
N GLU A 410 -4.73 -26.53 -26.55
CA GLU A 410 -5.81 -27.15 -27.30
C GLU A 410 -5.49 -27.20 -28.80
N LYS A 411 -5.01 -26.10 -29.38
CA LYS A 411 -4.60 -26.02 -30.79
C LYS A 411 -3.44 -26.98 -31.12
N GLN A 412 -2.49 -27.13 -30.22
CA GLN A 412 -1.32 -28.01 -30.39
C GLN A 412 -1.57 -29.44 -29.91
N GLN A 413 -2.78 -29.75 -29.47
CA GLN A 413 -3.16 -31.07 -28.94
C GLN A 413 -2.23 -31.56 -27.80
N ILE A 414 -1.78 -30.62 -26.92
CA ILE A 414 -0.90 -30.93 -25.80
C ILE A 414 -1.68 -31.74 -24.76
N ASP A 415 -1.06 -32.83 -24.26
CA ASP A 415 -1.69 -33.66 -23.22
C ASP A 415 -2.02 -32.77 -21.99
N PRO A 416 -3.28 -32.76 -21.54
CA PRO A 416 -3.71 -32.03 -20.35
C PRO A 416 -2.95 -32.43 -19.06
N ARG A 417 -2.30 -33.60 -19.02
CA ARG A 417 -1.45 -34.02 -17.88
C ARG A 417 -0.15 -33.21 -17.84
N LEU A 418 0.48 -33.01 -19.00
CA LEU A 418 1.69 -32.20 -19.12
C LEU A 418 1.41 -30.73 -18.75
N LEU A 419 0.29 -30.20 -19.25
CA LEU A 419 -0.14 -28.83 -18.92
C LEU A 419 -0.37 -28.65 -17.42
N ARG A 420 -1.02 -29.60 -16.77
CA ARG A 420 -1.22 -29.58 -15.30
C ARG A 420 0.09 -29.73 -14.55
N GLY A 421 0.97 -30.62 -14.98
CA GLY A 421 2.29 -30.78 -14.39
C GLY A 421 3.11 -29.49 -14.47
N GLY A 422 3.17 -28.85 -15.64
CA GLY A 422 3.83 -27.56 -15.82
C GLY A 422 3.24 -26.44 -14.93
N ALA A 423 1.92 -26.36 -14.83
CA ALA A 423 1.26 -25.41 -13.94
C ALA A 423 1.63 -25.64 -12.46
N VAL A 424 1.67 -26.88 -12.00
CA VAL A 424 2.11 -27.22 -10.63
C VAL A 424 3.56 -26.77 -10.40
N VAL A 425 4.47 -27.04 -11.32
CA VAL A 425 5.87 -26.62 -11.21
C VAL A 425 5.98 -25.10 -11.08
N VAL A 426 5.26 -24.35 -11.92
CA VAL A 426 5.24 -22.87 -11.85
C VAL A 426 4.69 -22.41 -10.51
N LEU A 427 3.58 -22.97 -10.01
CA LEU A 427 2.99 -22.58 -8.73
C LEU A 427 3.91 -22.90 -7.55
N VAL A 428 4.60 -24.04 -7.55
CA VAL A 428 5.58 -24.39 -6.51
C VAL A 428 6.75 -23.41 -6.53
N MET A 429 7.28 -23.08 -7.71
CA MET A 429 8.35 -22.10 -7.85
C MET A 429 7.92 -20.70 -7.35
N LEU A 430 6.73 -20.23 -7.74
CA LEU A 430 6.20 -18.95 -7.28
C LEU A 430 5.95 -18.96 -5.77
N SER A 431 5.43 -20.05 -5.21
CA SER A 431 5.23 -20.21 -3.76
C SER A 431 6.56 -20.11 -2.99
N PHE A 432 7.61 -20.73 -3.50
CA PHE A 432 8.95 -20.63 -2.91
C PHE A 432 9.51 -19.19 -3.00
N LEU A 433 9.36 -18.53 -4.14
CA LEU A 433 9.78 -17.14 -4.32
C LEU A 433 8.99 -16.19 -3.39
N THR A 434 7.69 -16.43 -3.22
CA THR A 434 6.83 -15.68 -2.30
C THR A 434 7.29 -15.87 -0.86
N TRP A 435 7.53 -17.11 -0.43
CA TRP A 435 8.05 -17.41 0.90
C TRP A 435 9.41 -16.75 1.15
N ARG A 436 10.29 -16.73 0.14
CA ARG A 436 11.57 -16.01 0.20
C ARG A 436 11.37 -14.50 0.31
N GLN A 437 10.47 -13.92 -0.50
CA GLN A 437 10.18 -12.48 -0.51
C GLN A 437 9.60 -12.01 0.82
N ILE A 438 8.72 -12.79 1.45
CA ILE A 438 8.21 -12.50 2.80
C ILE A 438 9.35 -12.40 3.81
N GLY A 439 10.41 -13.19 3.63
CA GLY A 439 11.57 -13.19 4.51
C GLY A 439 12.34 -11.88 4.57
N TYR A 440 12.23 -11.01 3.56
CA TYR A 440 12.84 -9.69 3.59
C TYR A 440 12.08 -8.70 4.48
N TRP A 441 10.84 -9.02 4.89
CA TRP A 441 10.00 -8.21 5.79
C TRP A 441 10.18 -8.58 7.27
N ARG A 442 11.15 -9.43 7.61
CA ARG A 442 11.38 -9.91 8.98
C ARG A 442 12.02 -8.86 9.90
N SER A 443 12.64 -7.80 9.38
CA SER A 443 13.12 -6.63 10.09
C SER A 443 13.20 -5.45 9.15
N SER A 444 13.20 -4.23 9.70
CA SER A 444 13.40 -3.00 8.93
C SER A 444 14.73 -3.00 8.20
N ARG A 445 15.79 -3.47 8.88
CA ARG A 445 17.14 -3.59 8.30
C ARG A 445 17.17 -4.52 7.09
N ASP A 446 16.61 -5.75 7.21
CA ASP A 446 16.59 -6.71 6.10
C ASP A 446 15.80 -6.17 4.90
N LEU A 447 14.65 -5.53 5.15
CA LEU A 447 13.79 -4.95 4.13
C LEU A 447 14.55 -3.91 3.29
N TRP A 448 15.18 -2.96 3.95
CA TRP A 448 15.83 -1.85 3.29
C TRP A 448 17.20 -2.23 2.71
N THR A 449 17.97 -3.11 3.39
CA THR A 449 19.19 -3.69 2.83
C THR A 449 18.91 -4.46 1.54
N HIS A 450 17.80 -5.23 1.50
CA HIS A 450 17.39 -5.88 0.26
C HIS A 450 17.03 -4.87 -0.83
N ALA A 451 16.35 -3.78 -0.49
CA ALA A 451 16.04 -2.72 -1.45
C ALA A 451 17.33 -2.10 -2.04
N LEU A 452 18.37 -1.84 -1.23
CA LEU A 452 19.68 -1.39 -1.70
C LEU A 452 20.35 -2.39 -2.66
N GLN A 453 20.22 -3.69 -2.42
CA GLN A 453 20.82 -4.72 -3.26
C GLN A 453 20.18 -4.82 -4.64
N VAL A 454 18.88 -4.50 -4.78
CA VAL A 454 18.12 -4.73 -6.02
C VAL A 454 17.74 -3.44 -6.75
N THR A 455 18.02 -2.28 -6.18
CA THR A 455 17.81 -0.96 -6.79
C THR A 455 19.13 -0.18 -6.85
N LYS A 456 19.15 0.91 -7.59
CA LYS A 456 20.30 1.82 -7.69
C LYS A 456 19.89 3.20 -7.19
N ASP A 457 20.87 3.90 -6.62
CA ASP A 457 20.67 5.29 -6.16
C ASP A 457 19.38 5.44 -5.31
N ASN A 458 19.19 4.53 -4.36
CA ASN A 458 17.99 4.48 -3.51
C ASN A 458 18.26 5.23 -2.19
N TYR A 459 18.09 6.57 -2.23
CA TYR A 459 18.30 7.42 -1.07
C TYR A 459 17.40 7.05 0.11
N MET A 460 16.13 6.69 -0.16
CA MET A 460 15.19 6.29 0.88
C MET A 460 15.63 4.99 1.58
N ALA A 461 16.13 4.02 0.82
CA ALA A 461 16.63 2.79 1.43
C ALA A 461 17.91 3.03 2.24
N GLU A 462 18.80 3.93 1.81
CA GLU A 462 19.95 4.37 2.62
C GLU A 462 19.47 4.99 3.93
N ASP A 463 18.54 5.91 3.88
CA ASP A 463 18.00 6.61 5.06
C ASP A 463 17.35 5.63 6.06
N TYR A 464 16.51 4.73 5.57
CA TYR A 464 15.86 3.74 6.43
C TYR A 464 16.81 2.65 6.98
N VAL A 465 17.90 2.30 6.28
CA VAL A 465 18.93 1.42 6.85
C VAL A 465 19.64 2.13 7.99
N GLY A 466 20.02 3.42 7.81
CA GLY A 466 20.61 4.23 8.88
C GLY A 466 19.70 4.27 10.11
N SER A 467 18.43 4.58 9.92
CA SER A 467 17.44 4.62 11.00
C SER A 467 17.27 3.26 11.70
N ALA A 468 17.23 2.16 10.94
CA ALA A 468 17.11 0.81 11.51
C ALA A 468 18.35 0.43 12.35
N LEU A 469 19.55 0.81 11.90
CA LEU A 469 20.79 0.57 12.63
C LEU A 469 20.81 1.30 13.99
N LEU A 470 20.30 2.52 14.06
CA LEU A 470 20.20 3.26 15.31
C LEU A 470 19.28 2.56 16.33
N VAL A 471 18.13 2.06 15.88
CA VAL A 471 17.15 1.40 16.75
C VAL A 471 17.65 0.01 17.20
N GLU A 472 18.04 -0.86 16.27
CA GLU A 472 18.45 -2.24 16.57
C GLU A 472 19.70 -2.29 17.47
N ASN A 473 20.65 -1.42 17.22
CA ASN A 473 21.88 -1.36 18.03
C ASN A 473 21.60 -0.87 19.45
N TYR A 474 20.71 0.10 19.62
CA TYR A 474 20.31 0.56 20.94
C TYR A 474 19.61 -0.53 21.75
N GLU A 475 18.67 -1.27 21.13
CA GLU A 475 17.96 -2.38 21.77
C GLU A 475 18.90 -3.52 22.16
N ALA A 476 19.89 -3.85 21.33
CA ALA A 476 20.79 -4.98 21.54
C ALA A 476 21.93 -4.70 22.54
N THR A 477 22.48 -3.50 22.57
CA THR A 477 23.73 -3.17 23.29
C THR A 477 23.58 -2.05 24.29
N GLY A 478 22.47 -1.31 24.28
CA GLY A 478 22.30 -0.06 25.01
C GLY A 478 23.20 1.07 24.47
N GLN A 479 23.90 0.86 23.35
CA GLN A 479 24.75 1.84 22.67
C GLN A 479 24.36 1.92 21.21
N ARG A 480 24.36 3.13 20.66
CA ARG A 480 24.10 3.36 19.23
C ARG A 480 25.41 3.19 18.46
N HIS A 481 25.38 2.41 17.39
CA HIS A 481 26.47 2.36 16.42
C HIS A 481 26.31 3.49 15.41
N LEU A 482 26.68 4.69 15.85
CA LEU A 482 26.46 5.91 15.10
C LEU A 482 27.28 5.95 13.80
N ASP A 483 28.52 5.43 13.79
CA ASP A 483 29.43 5.53 12.62
C ASP A 483 28.87 4.84 11.36
N GLU A 484 28.21 3.67 11.50
CA GLU A 484 27.63 2.94 10.37
C GLU A 484 26.38 3.67 9.85
N ALA A 485 25.53 4.18 10.74
CA ALA A 485 24.32 4.93 10.39
C ALA A 485 24.67 6.24 9.67
N LEU A 486 25.70 6.96 10.14
CA LEU A 486 26.19 8.21 9.55
C LEU A 486 26.54 8.03 8.06
N VAL A 487 27.22 6.94 7.71
CA VAL A 487 27.59 6.65 6.30
C VAL A 487 26.33 6.49 5.43
N HIS A 488 25.30 5.83 5.94
CA HIS A 488 24.04 5.66 5.22
C HIS A 488 23.29 6.99 5.04
N PHE A 489 23.19 7.83 6.07
CA PHE A 489 22.58 9.16 5.96
C PHE A 489 23.35 10.08 5.01
N GLN A 490 24.69 10.07 5.05
CA GLN A 490 25.52 10.80 4.10
C GLN A 490 25.28 10.33 2.66
N ASN A 491 25.14 9.03 2.44
CA ASN A 491 24.81 8.48 1.13
C ASN A 491 23.42 8.94 0.66
N ALA A 492 22.42 8.95 1.55
CA ALA A 492 21.06 9.41 1.23
C ALA A 492 21.07 10.86 0.74
N VAL A 493 21.69 11.76 1.49
CA VAL A 493 21.84 13.18 1.11
C VAL A 493 22.66 13.35 -0.18
N ARG A 494 23.73 12.56 -0.38
CA ARG A 494 24.53 12.58 -1.62
C ARG A 494 23.71 12.16 -2.85
N ILE A 495 22.81 11.17 -2.70
CA ILE A 495 21.95 10.68 -3.79
C ILE A 495 20.83 11.67 -4.09
N ASN A 496 20.15 12.18 -3.06
CA ASN A 496 19.07 13.16 -3.17
C ASN A 496 19.30 14.37 -2.24
N PRO A 497 20.03 15.39 -2.71
CA PRO A 497 20.30 16.58 -1.89
C PRO A 497 19.08 17.46 -1.58
N ASN A 498 17.93 17.15 -2.16
CA ASN A 498 16.70 17.91 -1.94
C ASN A 498 15.72 17.18 -1.00
N ASP A 499 16.10 16.07 -0.40
CA ASP A 499 15.25 15.35 0.55
C ASP A 499 15.40 15.90 1.97
N ALA A 500 14.36 16.57 2.45
CA ALA A 500 14.35 17.18 3.78
C ALA A 500 14.49 16.16 4.91
N ILE A 501 13.95 14.95 4.75
CA ILE A 501 14.01 13.89 5.77
C ILE A 501 15.44 13.38 5.92
N SER A 502 16.13 13.11 4.79
CA SER A 502 17.54 12.68 4.84
C SER A 502 18.45 13.71 5.49
N HIS A 503 18.24 15.01 5.23
CA HIS A 503 18.97 16.07 5.93
C HIS A 503 18.66 16.13 7.42
N LEU A 504 17.38 15.94 7.81
CA LEU A 504 16.98 15.92 9.22
C LEU A 504 17.63 14.75 9.97
N ASN A 505 17.62 13.56 9.40
CA ASN A 505 18.20 12.36 9.99
C ASN A 505 19.74 12.45 10.04
N LEU A 506 20.38 12.98 8.99
CA LEU A 506 21.82 13.25 8.99
C LEU A 506 22.19 14.26 10.09
N GLY A 507 21.42 15.34 10.22
CA GLY A 507 21.63 16.33 11.28
C GLY A 507 21.47 15.74 12.68
N ALA A 508 20.45 14.89 12.89
CA ALA A 508 20.22 14.20 14.16
C ALA A 508 21.38 13.26 14.53
N ASP A 509 21.89 12.51 13.57
CA ASP A 509 23.02 11.61 13.78
C ASP A 509 24.33 12.38 14.04
N MET A 510 24.60 13.46 13.28
CA MET A 510 25.73 14.38 13.56
C MET A 510 25.63 15.03 14.94
N HIS A 511 24.43 15.36 15.40
CA HIS A 511 24.18 15.91 16.74
C HIS A 511 24.58 14.88 17.81
N GLU A 512 24.19 13.61 17.66
CA GLU A 512 24.59 12.54 18.58
C GLU A 512 26.11 12.29 18.59
N HIS A 513 26.81 12.51 17.46
CA HIS A 513 28.25 12.47 17.36
C HIS A 513 28.95 13.71 17.97
N GLY A 514 28.19 14.70 18.44
CA GLY A 514 28.73 15.98 18.95
C GLY A 514 29.21 16.94 17.87
N GLN A 515 28.93 16.67 16.58
CA GLN A 515 29.23 17.54 15.43
C GLN A 515 28.15 18.62 15.32
N LEU A 516 28.01 19.46 16.37
CA LEU A 516 26.85 20.33 16.55
C LEU A 516 26.72 21.42 15.48
N ARG A 517 27.83 21.94 14.94
CA ARG A 517 27.77 22.99 13.90
C ARG A 517 27.32 22.41 12.56
N GLU A 518 27.84 21.25 12.20
CA GLU A 518 27.48 20.51 11.01
C GLU A 518 26.01 20.06 11.08
N ALA A 519 25.54 19.61 12.25
CA ALA A 519 24.14 19.28 12.48
C ALA A 519 23.22 20.49 12.24
N ILE A 520 23.60 21.68 12.76
CA ILE A 520 22.85 22.93 12.56
C ILE A 520 22.74 23.29 11.07
N GLU A 521 23.82 23.12 10.30
CA GLU A 521 23.80 23.35 8.84
C GLU A 521 22.80 22.41 8.14
N GLN A 522 22.75 21.13 8.52
CA GLN A 522 21.77 20.18 7.99
C GLN A 522 20.35 20.59 8.35
N TYR A 523 20.07 20.94 9.59
CA TYR A 523 18.75 21.39 10.03
C TYR A 523 18.31 22.69 9.34
N GLN A 524 19.23 23.66 9.15
CA GLN A 524 18.93 24.87 8.39
C GLN A 524 18.56 24.55 6.93
N THR A 525 19.21 23.55 6.35
CA THR A 525 18.88 23.07 5.00
C THR A 525 17.46 22.52 4.96
N VAL A 526 17.02 21.75 5.96
CA VAL A 526 15.63 21.24 6.07
C VAL A 526 14.62 22.39 5.96
N LEU A 527 14.85 23.50 6.67
CA LEU A 527 13.94 24.66 6.65
C LEU A 527 13.84 25.35 5.28
N THR A 528 14.82 25.13 4.38
CA THR A 528 14.78 25.64 3.00
C THR A 528 14.07 24.67 2.05
N LEU A 529 14.05 23.37 2.37
CA LEU A 529 13.56 22.32 1.49
C LEU A 529 12.08 22.00 1.70
N THR A 530 11.52 22.22 2.90
CA THR A 530 10.14 21.85 3.21
C THR A 530 9.38 22.94 3.94
N GLN A 531 8.04 22.93 3.73
CA GLN A 531 7.07 23.72 4.51
C GLN A 531 6.12 22.81 5.29
N ASP A 532 6.41 21.51 5.36
CA ASP A 532 5.62 20.57 6.16
C ASP A 532 5.69 20.98 7.64
N PRO A 533 4.54 21.32 8.27
CA PRO A 533 4.54 21.84 9.64
C PRO A 533 5.17 20.91 10.66
N HIS A 534 5.00 19.58 10.49
CA HIS A 534 5.55 18.61 11.43
C HIS A 534 7.07 18.48 11.30
N LEU A 535 7.59 18.44 10.07
CA LEU A 535 9.05 18.42 9.84
C LEU A 535 9.71 19.71 10.29
N VAL A 536 9.07 20.86 10.03
CA VAL A 536 9.58 22.17 10.47
C VAL A 536 9.58 22.29 11.99
N ALA A 537 8.51 21.84 12.67
CA ALA A 537 8.43 21.85 14.14
C ALA A 537 9.53 20.97 14.75
N LYS A 538 9.70 19.74 14.25
CA LYS A 538 10.78 18.83 14.67
C LYS A 538 12.16 19.46 14.45
N CYS A 539 12.38 20.05 13.27
CA CYS A 539 13.63 20.72 12.95
C CYS A 539 13.93 21.89 13.91
N PHE A 540 12.93 22.68 14.31
CA PHE A 540 13.10 23.72 15.32
C PHE A 540 13.45 23.16 16.70
N ILE A 541 12.85 22.02 17.10
CA ILE A 541 13.20 21.33 18.35
C ILE A 541 14.69 20.91 18.32
N ASP A 542 15.11 20.26 17.25
CA ASP A 542 16.48 19.76 17.08
C ASP A 542 17.51 20.91 17.02
N LEU A 543 17.19 22.01 16.31
CA LEU A 543 18.00 23.24 16.34
C LEU A 543 18.11 23.84 17.74
N GLY A 544 16.97 23.92 18.46
CA GLY A 544 16.94 24.39 19.84
C GLY A 544 17.88 23.59 20.75
N ALA A 545 17.82 22.25 20.61
CA ALA A 545 18.68 21.34 21.37
C ALA A 545 20.17 21.49 21.01
N ALA A 546 20.50 21.60 19.72
CA ALA A 546 21.88 21.77 19.26
C ALA A 546 22.47 23.11 19.76
N PHE A 547 21.73 24.21 19.65
CA PHE A 547 22.16 25.51 20.18
C PHE A 547 22.27 25.51 21.71
N GLN A 548 21.41 24.76 22.42
CA GLN A 548 21.52 24.59 23.87
C GLN A 548 22.85 23.92 24.26
N GLN A 549 23.24 22.86 23.56
CA GLN A 549 24.47 22.13 23.79
C GLN A 549 25.70 22.99 23.47
N LEU A 550 25.65 23.90 22.48
CA LEU A 550 26.69 24.90 22.21
C LEU A 550 26.75 25.99 23.25
N GLY A 551 25.77 26.09 24.18
CA GLY A 551 25.66 27.17 25.15
C GLY A 551 25.14 28.48 24.56
N GLU A 552 24.60 28.45 23.34
CA GLU A 552 24.01 29.60 22.65
C GLU A 552 22.51 29.72 23.02
N TYR A 553 22.23 29.95 24.32
CA TYR A 553 20.89 29.87 24.92
C TYR A 553 19.86 30.83 24.31
N ALA A 554 20.30 31.98 23.77
CA ALA A 554 19.36 32.92 23.13
C ALA A 554 18.82 32.39 21.81
N ALA A 555 19.67 31.77 20.98
CA ALA A 555 19.26 31.11 19.75
C ALA A 555 18.41 29.88 20.04
N SER A 556 18.81 29.07 21.03
CA SER A 556 18.05 27.92 21.50
C SER A 556 16.61 28.31 21.89
N GLU A 557 16.46 29.37 22.73
CA GLU A 557 15.14 29.87 23.15
C GLU A 557 14.28 30.31 21.97
N GLN A 558 14.86 30.98 20.98
CA GLN A 558 14.17 31.40 19.77
C GLN A 558 13.59 30.21 19.03
N TYR A 559 14.38 29.16 18.77
CA TYR A 559 13.93 27.99 18.01
C TYR A 559 12.88 27.17 18.78
N PHE A 560 13.05 26.94 20.08
CA PHE A 560 12.02 26.29 20.88
C PHE A 560 10.70 27.07 20.91
N ARG A 561 10.75 28.42 20.91
CA ARG A 561 9.55 29.24 20.82
C ARG A 561 8.89 29.19 19.46
N GLU A 562 9.65 29.09 18.37
CA GLU A 562 9.06 28.86 17.04
C GLU A 562 8.39 27.48 16.98
N ALA A 563 9.01 26.43 17.52
CA ALA A 563 8.39 25.12 17.65
C ALA A 563 7.10 25.18 18.49
N GLN A 564 7.12 25.89 19.64
CA GLN A 564 5.95 26.06 20.52
C GLN A 564 4.76 26.77 19.84
N LYS A 565 5.02 27.71 18.93
CA LYS A 565 3.94 28.37 18.15
C LYS A 565 3.23 27.38 17.24
N MET A 566 3.95 26.38 16.73
CA MET A 566 3.40 25.36 15.84
C MET A 566 2.71 24.24 16.62
N GLU A 567 3.27 23.84 17.76
CA GLU A 567 2.79 22.77 18.64
C GLU A 567 2.71 23.26 20.09
N PRO A 568 1.68 24.05 20.47
CA PRO A 568 1.60 24.71 21.79
C PRO A 568 1.54 23.74 22.98
N ASP A 569 0.93 22.57 22.78
CA ASP A 569 0.68 21.57 23.82
C ASP A 569 1.71 20.41 23.80
N ASN A 570 2.82 20.57 23.08
CA ASN A 570 3.86 19.55 23.02
C ASN A 570 4.70 19.57 24.31
N ASP A 571 4.56 18.53 25.13
CA ASP A 571 5.24 18.39 26.42
C ASP A 571 6.77 18.42 26.30
N VAL A 572 7.33 17.91 25.20
CA VAL A 572 8.78 17.90 24.95
C VAL A 572 9.28 19.33 24.83
N ILE A 573 8.62 20.19 24.05
CA ILE A 573 8.99 21.59 23.87
C ILE A 573 8.90 22.35 25.21
N LEU A 574 7.84 22.11 25.96
CA LEU A 574 7.64 22.75 27.28
C LEU A 574 8.72 22.33 28.27
N LEU A 575 9.09 21.04 28.27
CA LEU A 575 10.17 20.50 29.10
C LEU A 575 11.52 21.11 28.72
N ASP A 576 11.82 21.21 27.43
CA ASP A 576 13.12 21.74 26.96
C ASP A 576 13.25 23.23 27.19
N LEU A 577 12.19 24.01 27.04
CA LEU A 577 12.14 25.41 27.47
C LEU A 577 12.39 25.55 28.98
N GLY A 578 11.82 24.63 29.79
CA GLY A 578 12.07 24.57 31.22
C GLY A 578 13.55 24.29 31.56
N LYS A 579 14.12 23.27 30.93
CA LYS A 579 15.55 22.93 31.05
C LYS A 579 16.45 24.10 30.64
N LEU A 580 16.12 24.77 29.52
CA LEU A 580 16.86 25.92 29.01
C LEU A 580 16.88 27.10 30.02
N ALA A 581 15.71 27.39 30.62
CA ALA A 581 15.62 28.41 31.63
C ALA A 581 16.49 28.10 32.85
N MET A 582 16.55 26.82 33.27
CA MET A 582 17.44 26.36 34.36
C MET A 582 18.93 26.44 33.97
N ALA A 583 19.30 26.05 32.75
CA ALA A 583 20.67 26.13 32.24
C ALA A 583 21.18 27.59 32.21
N ARG A 584 20.33 28.51 31.73
CA ARG A 584 20.63 29.93 31.71
C ARG A 584 20.84 30.46 33.13
N ARG A 585 19.95 30.13 34.06
CA ARG A 585 20.06 30.53 35.47
C ARG A 585 21.30 29.92 36.13
N ALA A 586 21.64 28.68 35.83
CA ALA A 586 22.85 28.02 36.30
C ALA A 586 24.11 28.79 35.86
N ARG A 587 24.16 29.23 34.59
CA ARG A 587 25.31 30.02 34.05
C ARG A 587 25.47 31.37 34.73
N GLU A 588 24.36 32.10 34.95
CA GLU A 588 24.37 33.37 35.67
C GLU A 588 24.89 33.20 37.11
N LEU A 589 24.41 32.18 37.83
CA LEU A 589 24.83 31.87 39.19
C LEU A 589 26.27 31.34 39.25
N ALA A 590 26.73 30.57 38.25
CA ALA A 590 28.09 30.10 38.16
C ALA A 590 29.11 31.27 38.06
N ALA A 591 28.78 32.29 37.26
CA ALA A 591 29.59 33.53 37.19
C ALA A 591 29.63 34.26 38.54
N ALA A 592 28.51 34.37 39.26
CA ALA A 592 28.43 34.94 40.58
C ALA A 592 29.18 34.09 41.63
N ALA A 593 29.08 32.76 41.58
CA ALA A 593 29.80 31.85 42.46
C ALA A 593 31.32 31.88 42.23
N ALA A 594 31.77 32.08 40.99
CA ALA A 594 33.20 32.27 40.69
C ALA A 594 33.75 33.60 41.27
N ALA A 595 32.94 34.66 41.29
CA ALA A 595 33.30 35.94 41.87
C ALA A 595 33.33 35.91 43.42
N ASN A 596 32.43 35.12 44.05
CA ASN A 596 32.36 34.94 45.49
C ASN A 596 32.19 33.45 45.85
N PRO A 597 33.29 32.69 45.90
CA PRO A 597 33.25 31.25 46.06
C PRO A 597 32.74 30.80 47.43
N THR A 598 31.54 30.19 47.48
CA THR A 598 30.99 29.54 48.67
C THR A 598 30.51 28.15 48.36
N PRO A 599 30.57 27.17 49.32
CA PRO A 599 30.06 25.81 49.08
C PRO A 599 28.59 25.80 48.68
N GLY A 600 27.77 26.66 49.28
CA GLY A 600 26.35 26.77 49.01
C GLY A 600 26.05 27.30 47.59
N ALA A 601 26.84 28.27 47.10
CA ALA A 601 26.69 28.80 45.75
C ALA A 601 26.95 27.71 44.68
N TYR A 602 28.02 26.93 44.81
CA TYR A 602 28.33 25.84 43.92
C TYR A 602 27.35 24.68 44.02
N LEU A 603 26.74 24.42 45.21
CA LEU A 603 25.65 23.47 45.35
C LEU A 603 24.42 23.91 44.53
N GLN A 604 24.00 25.19 44.64
CA GLN A 604 22.88 25.73 43.87
C GLN A 604 23.14 25.67 42.36
N VAL A 605 24.34 26.02 41.92
CA VAL A 605 24.74 25.92 40.52
C VAL A 605 24.60 24.47 40.04
N GLY A 606 25.16 23.52 40.80
CA GLY A 606 25.07 22.11 40.47
C GLY A 606 23.62 21.57 40.40
N GLN A 607 22.76 22.00 41.33
CA GLN A 607 21.34 21.61 41.33
C GLN A 607 20.60 22.11 40.09
N LEU A 608 20.85 23.35 39.65
CA LEU A 608 20.25 23.89 38.42
C LEU A 608 20.82 23.21 37.18
N GLN A 609 22.13 22.92 37.15
CA GLN A 609 22.76 22.16 36.06
C GLN A 609 22.18 20.73 35.96
N GLN A 610 21.99 20.07 37.11
CA GLN A 610 21.35 18.75 37.15
C GLN A 610 19.91 18.80 36.64
N ALA A 611 19.13 19.78 37.08
CA ALA A 611 17.76 19.96 36.62
C ALA A 611 17.68 20.34 35.13
N ALA A 612 18.70 20.97 34.59
CA ALA A 612 18.84 21.26 33.15
C ALA A 612 19.37 20.06 32.33
N GLY A 613 19.71 18.93 32.98
CA GLY A 613 20.29 17.77 32.30
C GLY A 613 21.81 17.86 32.06
N MET A 614 22.48 18.92 32.55
CA MET A 614 23.91 19.14 32.40
C MET A 614 24.70 18.34 33.47
N ILE A 615 24.60 17.01 33.40
CA ILE A 615 25.16 16.13 34.46
C ILE A 615 26.67 16.27 34.66
N PRO A 616 27.52 16.34 33.61
CA PRO A 616 28.96 16.54 33.81
C PRO A 616 29.28 17.86 34.55
N ASP A 617 28.62 18.96 34.18
CA ASP A 617 28.81 20.27 34.80
C ASP A 617 28.30 20.30 36.24
N ALA A 618 27.14 19.66 36.50
CA ALA A 618 26.59 19.50 37.83
C ALA A 618 27.57 18.76 38.75
N ARG A 619 28.16 17.66 38.26
CA ARG A 619 29.18 16.88 38.99
C ARG A 619 30.41 17.75 39.34
N GLN A 620 30.87 18.55 38.38
CA GLN A 620 31.99 19.46 38.58
C GLN A 620 31.66 20.54 39.65
N SER A 621 30.47 21.11 39.61
CA SER A 621 30.00 22.09 40.57
C SER A 621 29.89 21.52 41.97
N TYR A 622 29.32 20.31 42.13
CA TYR A 622 29.26 19.60 43.40
C TYR A 622 30.67 19.27 43.94
N ALA A 623 31.55 18.79 43.08
CA ALA A 623 32.95 18.53 43.45
C ALA A 623 33.66 19.82 43.91
N THR A 624 33.39 20.98 43.28
CA THR A 624 33.94 22.27 43.70
C THR A 624 33.37 22.71 45.06
N ALA A 625 32.07 22.51 45.30
CA ALA A 625 31.49 22.76 46.62
C ALA A 625 32.17 21.95 47.73
N LEU A 626 32.52 20.68 47.45
CA LEU A 626 33.23 19.79 48.39
C LEU A 626 34.70 20.13 48.55
N LYS A 627 35.36 20.69 47.53
CA LYS A 627 36.73 21.25 47.69
C LYS A 627 36.77 22.44 48.65
N LEU A 628 35.71 23.26 48.64
CA LEU A 628 35.59 24.40 49.56
C LEU A 628 35.19 23.98 50.99
N ASN A 629 34.35 22.95 51.11
CA ASN A 629 33.97 22.37 52.39
C ASN A 629 33.77 20.83 52.26
N PRO A 630 34.79 20.02 52.60
CA PRO A 630 34.71 18.54 52.48
C PRO A 630 33.62 17.87 53.33
N LYS A 631 33.12 18.57 54.36
CA LYS A 631 32.05 18.06 55.26
C LYS A 631 30.64 18.52 54.85
N PHE A 632 30.46 19.12 53.66
CA PHE A 632 29.17 19.63 53.21
C PHE A 632 28.28 18.47 52.73
N ILE A 633 27.40 17.98 53.64
CA ILE A 633 26.62 16.78 53.50
C ILE A 633 25.68 16.85 52.27
N GLU A 634 25.07 18.01 52.04
CA GLU A 634 24.14 18.22 50.90
C GLU A 634 24.83 18.06 49.56
N ALA A 635 26.07 18.56 49.42
CA ALA A 635 26.87 18.41 48.20
C ALA A 635 27.38 16.97 48.03
N GLN A 636 27.68 16.24 49.13
CA GLN A 636 28.01 14.82 49.07
C GLN A 636 26.85 14.00 48.56
N LYS A 637 25.62 14.23 49.06
CA LYS A 637 24.40 13.55 48.60
C LYS A 637 24.09 13.90 47.15
N ALA A 638 24.22 15.17 46.75
CA ALA A 638 23.98 15.60 45.37
C ALA A 638 25.01 14.99 44.40
N LEU A 639 26.28 14.94 44.77
CA LEU A 639 27.31 14.30 43.97
C LEU A 639 27.06 12.78 43.81
N ALA A 640 26.63 12.13 44.88
CA ALA A 640 26.27 10.71 44.85
C ALA A 640 25.06 10.43 43.96
N SER A 641 24.06 11.33 43.91
CA SER A 641 22.90 11.19 43.04
C SER A 641 23.20 11.29 41.54
N VAL A 642 24.25 12.04 41.16
CA VAL A 642 24.72 12.18 39.76
C VAL A 642 25.87 11.24 39.43
N GLY A 643 26.37 10.46 40.41
CA GLY A 643 27.41 9.45 40.25
C GLY A 643 26.90 8.03 40.03
N ALA A 644 25.66 7.72 40.41
CA ALA A 644 24.95 6.52 39.97
C ALA A 644 24.49 6.78 38.53
N GLU A 645 24.91 5.94 37.59
CA GLU A 645 24.32 5.92 36.25
C GLU A 645 22.81 5.80 36.43
N THR A 646 22.07 6.86 36.16
CA THR A 646 20.63 6.76 36.01
C THR A 646 20.40 5.90 34.78
N PRO A 647 19.68 4.75 34.88
CA PRO A 647 19.12 4.12 33.69
C PRO A 647 18.31 5.20 32.97
N GLY A 648 18.49 5.29 31.66
CA GLY A 648 17.72 6.20 30.82
C GLY A 648 16.22 6.06 31.14
N PRO A 649 15.37 7.05 30.79
CA PRO A 649 13.96 7.00 31.11
C PRO A 649 13.39 5.65 30.66
N GLU A 650 12.98 4.84 31.64
CA GLU A 650 12.20 3.65 31.39
C GLU A 650 10.95 4.12 30.62
N THR A 651 10.91 3.82 29.33
CA THR A 651 9.61 3.72 28.66
C THR A 651 8.81 2.71 29.48
N PRO A 652 7.58 3.05 29.91
CA PRO A 652 6.76 2.08 30.65
C PRO A 652 6.61 0.84 29.77
N GLY A 653 7.24 -0.24 30.23
CA GLY A 653 7.03 -1.56 29.68
C GLY A 653 5.54 -1.89 29.75
N PRO A 654 5.01 -2.71 28.83
CA PRO A 654 3.63 -3.10 28.88
C PRO A 654 3.38 -3.78 30.24
N GLU A 655 2.56 -3.15 31.09
CA GLU A 655 2.04 -3.79 32.29
C GLU A 655 1.31 -5.08 31.85
N THR A 656 1.86 -6.20 32.28
CA THR A 656 1.19 -7.50 32.23
C THR A 656 -0.06 -7.45 33.10
N HIS A 657 -1.22 -7.35 32.45
CA HIS A 657 -2.49 -7.84 32.94
C HIS A 657 -3.35 -8.36 31.79
#